data_70f55270840c3646bd8d5051067b026b
#
_entry.id   70f55270840c3646bd8d5051067b026b
#
_cell.length_a   1.000
_cell.length_b   1.000
_cell.length_c   1.000
_cell.angle_alpha   90.00
_cell.angle_beta   90.00
_cell.angle_gamma   90.00
#
_symmetry.space_group_name_H-M   'P 1'
#
loop_
_entity.id
_entity.type
_entity.pdbx_description
1 polymer ?
#
loop_
_entity_poly.entity_id
_entity_poly.type
_entity_poly.pdbx_seq_one_letter_code
_entity_poly.pdbx_strand_id
1 'polypeptide(L)'
;ENPIQGDVLQESFINTMPAWINMLLLSASGPIKTPVGACATAAESVAIGLETIQTGKAKIVIVGGYDDYREEGAYEFAQMKATVDSEKELEKGRFPSEASRPTTSTRAGFLESQGSGIQILMAADLAIKMGCPIYGIVGLANTATDKEGRSVPAPGQGILTTAREVRHGEPGGGAPRVLAISYRRRWLERALRHVDEGREDELEILQDASEKQSSPEIWLAAEIRRLDEECARSKRALRDQWGNRFYEGNDSIAPLRGALAVWGLGVDDIAVASFHGTSTKLNDLNESEVTQKQMEHLGRSEGNPLLVVAQKWLTGHPKGAAAAWMMNGLLQILTTGLIPGNRNADDIEPKLRKNHHLFYPQHSVQTDGVNAAIMKSFGFGQAGAELLIIHPKYLLGAMDPAQRAAYVVRRAERETRAFHRHQEILLGRRNYVEVKTSAPYSKEDEQAVYLDPSARAKWNPDQGRFLIRPTQRRGSPAESGGRSNGGSNGGSGKVGASSLSSVENRRRSFSDDVTSSGASVSAAPPASPARSSRDKKPSAPSPRSRLEVTMRRQGKNMISNDAMERGLGVDVEAIATFQTPSETFLRRNFTAAEIAYCQAAPNSAASFAGRWSAKEAVVKALSNYSLDADNLWQGAGAPLTDIEISKSSSGAPEVTLHGHPLSIAQVLGVSSIKVSISHTDDITIAQAFAT
;
A
#
# COMPACT_ATOMS: atom_id res chain seq x y z
N GLU A 1 -34.27 27.90 -4.14
CA GLU A 1 -33.92 26.70 -4.91
C GLU A 1 -32.41 26.56 -4.84
N ASN A 2 -31.87 25.62 -4.07
CA ASN A 2 -30.48 25.26 -4.13
C ASN A 2 -30.20 24.67 -5.52
N PRO A 3 -29.27 25.20 -6.31
CA PRO A 3 -28.90 24.54 -7.54
C PRO A 3 -28.45 23.13 -7.22
N ILE A 4 -29.01 22.14 -7.91
CA ILE A 4 -28.60 20.74 -7.79
C ILE A 4 -27.10 20.73 -8.12
N GLN A 5 -26.29 20.42 -7.14
CA GLN A 5 -24.84 20.32 -7.30
C GLN A 5 -24.54 19.14 -8.23
N GLY A 6 -24.09 19.42 -9.45
CA GLY A 6 -23.94 18.43 -10.51
C GLY A 6 -22.76 17.45 -10.32
N ASP A 7 -22.00 17.61 -9.23
CA ASP A 7 -20.76 16.87 -8.97
C ASP A 7 -20.80 15.98 -7.71
N VAL A 8 -21.98 15.76 -7.13
CA VAL A 8 -22.17 14.92 -5.93
C VAL A 8 -21.57 13.52 -6.12
N LEU A 9 -21.64 12.97 -7.34
CA LEU A 9 -21.02 11.67 -7.62
C LEU A 9 -19.51 11.67 -7.43
N GLN A 10 -18.83 12.78 -7.76
CA GLN A 10 -17.37 12.89 -7.57
C GLN A 10 -16.99 12.83 -6.10
N GLU A 11 -17.83 13.33 -5.22
CA GLU A 11 -17.61 13.31 -3.77
C GLU A 11 -17.70 11.91 -3.18
N SER A 12 -18.37 11.00 -3.87
CA SER A 12 -18.53 9.60 -3.46
C SER A 12 -17.32 8.71 -3.77
N PHE A 13 -16.40 9.15 -4.63
CA PHE A 13 -15.25 8.34 -4.99
C PHE A 13 -14.23 8.28 -3.85
N ILE A 14 -13.71 7.08 -3.59
CA ILE A 14 -12.76 6.83 -2.50
C ILE A 14 -11.45 7.61 -2.63
N ASN A 15 -11.09 8.06 -3.83
CA ASN A 15 -9.89 8.86 -4.09
C ASN A 15 -10.12 10.38 -3.96
N THR A 16 -11.35 10.84 -3.74
CA THR A 16 -11.67 12.26 -3.68
C THR A 16 -11.05 12.93 -2.47
N MET A 17 -11.06 12.29 -1.29
CA MET A 17 -10.49 12.87 -0.09
C MET A 17 -8.98 13.18 -0.23
N PRO A 18 -8.10 12.26 -0.66
CA PRO A 18 -6.69 12.59 -0.88
C PRO A 18 -6.50 13.58 -2.05
N ALA A 19 -7.38 13.57 -3.06
CA ALA A 19 -7.35 14.57 -4.12
C ALA A 19 -7.63 15.98 -3.58
N TRP A 20 -8.64 16.16 -2.71
CA TRP A 20 -8.93 17.43 -2.07
C TRP A 20 -7.81 17.93 -1.16
N ILE A 21 -7.22 17.05 -0.36
CA ILE A 21 -6.03 17.39 0.43
C ILE A 21 -4.92 17.94 -0.49
N ASN A 22 -4.69 17.30 -1.63
CA ASN A 22 -3.70 17.78 -2.58
C ASN A 22 -4.08 19.13 -3.20
N MET A 23 -5.29 19.26 -3.71
CA MET A 23 -5.76 20.49 -4.38
C MET A 23 -5.82 21.68 -3.43
N LEU A 24 -6.38 21.48 -2.24
CA LEU A 24 -6.68 22.59 -1.32
C LEU A 24 -5.51 22.96 -0.42
N LEU A 25 -4.61 22.02 -0.11
CA LEU A 25 -3.55 22.24 0.86
C LEU A 25 -2.13 22.15 0.28
N LEU A 26 -1.87 21.25 -0.66
CA LEU A 26 -0.52 20.93 -1.10
C LEU A 26 -0.17 21.54 -2.45
N SER A 27 -1.04 21.44 -3.45
CA SER A 27 -0.78 21.78 -4.86
C SER A 27 0.46 21.06 -5.40
N ALA A 28 0.55 19.75 -5.14
CA ALA A 28 1.67 18.91 -5.55
C ALA A 28 1.33 18.08 -6.79
N SER A 29 2.32 17.82 -7.63
CA SER A 29 2.21 16.92 -8.80
C SER A 29 2.59 15.46 -8.51
N GLY A 30 2.77 15.13 -7.23
CA GLY A 30 3.09 13.77 -6.80
C GLY A 30 1.93 12.77 -6.95
N PRO A 31 2.21 11.47 -6.87
CA PRO A 31 1.18 10.45 -7.02
C PRO A 31 0.18 10.48 -5.86
N ILE A 32 -1.11 10.30 -6.17
CA ILE A 32 -2.18 10.07 -5.20
C ILE A 32 -2.54 8.58 -5.24
N LYS A 33 -2.57 7.95 -4.09
CA LYS A 33 -2.92 6.53 -3.94
C LYS A 33 -3.90 6.35 -2.79
N THR A 34 -4.88 5.48 -3.00
CA THR A 34 -5.91 5.17 -2.01
C THR A 34 -5.91 3.67 -1.75
N PRO A 35 -5.15 3.18 -0.75
CA PRO A 35 -5.25 1.79 -0.33
C PRO A 35 -6.60 1.50 0.31
N VAL A 36 -7.06 0.27 0.19
CA VAL A 36 -8.31 -0.21 0.80
C VAL A 36 -8.01 -1.55 1.47
N GLY A 37 -7.52 -1.49 2.70
CA GLY A 37 -7.20 -2.64 3.54
C GLY A 37 -8.11 -2.74 4.77
N ALA A 38 -9.34 -2.23 4.69
CA ALA A 38 -10.27 -2.15 5.82
C ALA A 38 -9.57 -1.54 7.05
N CYS A 39 -9.57 -2.23 8.20
CA CYS A 39 -8.95 -1.71 9.43
C CYS A 39 -7.40 -1.58 9.34
N ALA A 40 -6.75 -2.17 8.35
CA ALA A 40 -5.30 -2.04 8.11
C ALA A 40 -4.93 -0.88 7.17
N THR A 41 -5.91 -0.18 6.59
CA THR A 41 -5.72 0.85 5.54
C THR A 41 -4.63 1.87 5.88
N ALA A 42 -4.66 2.45 7.09
CA ALA A 42 -3.66 3.46 7.45
C ALA A 42 -2.23 2.88 7.58
N ALA A 43 -2.08 1.62 8.00
CA ALA A 43 -0.77 0.95 8.01
C ALA A 43 -0.28 0.64 6.59
N GLU A 44 -1.17 0.21 5.69
CA GLU A 44 -0.86 0.02 4.28
C GLU A 44 -0.45 1.34 3.61
N SER A 45 -1.09 2.46 3.99
CA SER A 45 -0.72 3.78 3.48
C SER A 45 0.73 4.16 3.87
N VAL A 46 1.17 3.77 5.08
CA VAL A 46 2.57 3.95 5.52
C VAL A 46 3.53 3.12 4.68
N ALA A 47 3.19 1.86 4.38
CA ALA A 47 4.01 1.00 3.52
C ALA A 47 4.15 1.59 2.10
N ILE A 48 3.04 2.04 1.51
CA ILE A 48 3.03 2.70 0.20
C ILE A 48 3.83 4.01 0.23
N GLY A 49 3.72 4.79 1.30
CA GLY A 49 4.46 6.03 1.49
C GLY A 49 5.97 5.80 1.59
N LEU A 50 6.38 4.81 2.36
CA LEU A 50 7.78 4.40 2.50
C LEU A 50 8.36 3.98 1.13
N GLU A 51 7.67 3.09 0.41
CA GLU A 51 8.08 2.66 -0.94
C GLU A 51 8.18 3.85 -1.91
N THR A 52 7.23 4.78 -1.85
CA THR A 52 7.21 5.97 -2.71
C THR A 52 8.43 6.86 -2.48
N ILE A 53 8.87 7.00 -1.23
CA ILE A 53 10.09 7.74 -0.86
C ILE A 53 11.34 6.96 -1.28
N GLN A 54 11.43 5.67 -0.97
CA GLN A 54 12.57 4.82 -1.27
C GLN A 54 12.83 4.69 -2.77
N THR A 55 11.77 4.66 -3.58
CA THR A 55 11.87 4.65 -5.06
C THR A 55 12.10 6.03 -5.67
N GLY A 56 12.19 7.09 -4.85
CA GLY A 56 12.48 8.45 -5.30
C GLY A 56 11.32 9.16 -6.01
N LYS A 57 10.12 8.59 -6.01
CA LYS A 57 8.92 9.19 -6.65
C LYS A 57 8.44 10.44 -5.91
N ALA A 58 8.65 10.51 -4.60
CA ALA A 58 8.41 11.69 -3.79
C ALA A 58 9.42 11.75 -2.64
N LYS A 59 9.63 12.94 -2.07
CA LYS A 59 10.47 13.14 -0.87
C LYS A 59 9.67 13.38 0.39
N ILE A 60 8.40 13.76 0.24
CA ILE A 60 7.44 13.97 1.30
C ILE A 60 6.16 13.28 0.88
N VAL A 61 5.60 12.48 1.76
CA VAL A 61 4.33 11.79 1.52
C VAL A 61 3.45 11.95 2.76
N ILE A 62 2.21 12.37 2.55
CA ILE A 62 1.18 12.37 3.58
C ILE A 62 0.50 11.02 3.54
N VAL A 63 0.52 10.31 4.65
CA VAL A 63 -0.07 8.99 4.82
C VAL A 63 -1.05 8.99 5.97
N GLY A 64 -1.96 8.05 5.99
CA GLY A 64 -2.93 7.92 7.07
C GLY A 64 -4.19 7.22 6.63
N GLY A 65 -5.25 7.44 7.38
CA GLY A 65 -6.57 6.92 7.09
C GLY A 65 -7.65 7.76 7.75
N TYR A 66 -8.84 7.60 7.24
CA TYR A 66 -10.04 8.17 7.80
C TYR A 66 -11.17 7.15 7.71
N ASP A 67 -12.13 7.27 8.56
CA ASP A 67 -13.35 6.51 8.50
C ASP A 67 -14.48 7.26 9.21
N ASP A 68 -15.68 7.02 8.75
CA ASP A 68 -16.87 7.63 9.25
C ASP A 68 -17.74 6.60 9.99
N TYR A 69 -18.53 7.08 10.95
CA TYR A 69 -19.55 6.27 11.60
C TYR A 69 -20.84 6.38 10.81
N ARG A 70 -21.35 5.24 10.36
CA ARG A 70 -22.62 5.14 9.63
C ARG A 70 -23.50 4.10 10.28
N GLU A 71 -24.78 4.42 10.37
CA GLU A 71 -25.76 3.56 11.01
C GLU A 71 -25.84 2.19 10.34
N GLU A 72 -25.89 2.16 9.01
CA GLU A 72 -25.94 0.92 8.23
C GLU A 72 -24.72 0.04 8.50
N GLY A 73 -23.51 0.64 8.50
CA GLY A 73 -22.27 -0.09 8.81
C GLY A 73 -22.25 -0.62 10.23
N ALA A 74 -22.74 0.16 11.20
CA ALA A 74 -22.83 -0.27 12.59
C ALA A 74 -23.84 -1.42 12.76
N TYR A 75 -24.96 -1.37 12.05
CA TYR A 75 -25.94 -2.46 12.01
C TYR A 75 -25.33 -3.75 11.47
N GLU A 76 -24.61 -3.70 10.35
CA GLU A 76 -23.94 -4.85 9.76
C GLU A 76 -22.91 -5.46 10.70
N PHE A 77 -22.07 -4.65 11.35
CA PHE A 77 -21.11 -5.14 12.36
C PHE A 77 -21.80 -5.78 13.57
N ALA A 78 -22.95 -5.26 13.98
CA ALA A 78 -23.75 -5.84 15.05
C ALA A 78 -24.33 -7.20 14.63
N GLN A 79 -24.87 -7.33 13.41
CA GLN A 79 -25.36 -8.60 12.85
C GLN A 79 -24.24 -9.65 12.76
N MET A 80 -23.02 -9.25 12.40
CA MET A 80 -21.83 -10.11 12.40
C MET A 80 -21.37 -10.49 13.83
N LYS A 81 -21.96 -9.93 14.88
CA LYS A 81 -21.54 -10.07 16.29
C LYS A 81 -20.06 -9.66 16.48
N ALA A 82 -19.62 -8.69 15.70
CA ALA A 82 -18.25 -8.17 15.75
C ALA A 82 -18.11 -7.05 16.77
N THR A 83 -19.18 -6.27 17.00
CA THR A 83 -19.23 -5.18 17.98
C THR A 83 -19.68 -5.65 19.35
N VAL A 84 -19.36 -4.86 20.35
CA VAL A 84 -19.86 -5.03 21.70
C VAL A 84 -21.36 -4.73 21.74
N ASP A 85 -22.10 -5.51 22.53
CA ASP A 85 -23.52 -5.32 22.79
C ASP A 85 -23.67 -4.37 23.99
N SER A 86 -24.11 -3.15 23.74
CA SER A 86 -24.20 -2.09 24.75
C SER A 86 -25.22 -2.41 25.87
N GLU A 87 -26.30 -3.10 25.57
CA GLU A 87 -27.32 -3.49 26.57
C GLU A 87 -26.72 -4.49 27.54
N LYS A 88 -26.03 -5.53 27.02
CA LYS A 88 -25.35 -6.53 27.87
C LYS A 88 -24.21 -5.96 28.69
N GLU A 89 -23.51 -4.95 28.21
CA GLU A 89 -22.49 -4.28 29.03
C GLU A 89 -23.10 -3.42 30.12
N LEU A 90 -24.23 -2.74 29.83
CA LEU A 90 -25.00 -2.00 30.83
C LEU A 90 -25.58 -2.92 31.91
N GLU A 91 -26.13 -4.08 31.54
CA GLU A 91 -26.61 -5.11 32.47
C GLU A 91 -25.50 -5.59 33.44
N LYS A 92 -24.24 -5.59 32.98
CA LYS A 92 -23.07 -5.88 33.83
C LYS A 92 -22.61 -4.70 34.69
N GLY A 93 -23.31 -3.58 34.62
CA GLY A 93 -22.98 -2.35 35.35
C GLY A 93 -21.78 -1.58 34.77
N ARG A 94 -21.44 -1.79 33.50
CA ARG A 94 -20.32 -1.13 32.84
C ARG A 94 -20.73 0.14 32.12
N PHE A 95 -19.91 1.17 32.24
CA PHE A 95 -20.05 2.39 31.46
C PHE A 95 -19.56 2.17 30.01
N PRO A 96 -20.02 2.99 29.03
CA PRO A 96 -19.55 2.92 27.64
C PRO A 96 -18.03 3.00 27.51
N SER A 97 -17.34 3.77 28.35
CA SER A 97 -15.87 3.87 28.40
C SER A 97 -15.15 2.58 28.83
N GLU A 98 -15.87 1.62 29.37
CA GLU A 98 -15.35 0.32 29.82
C GLU A 98 -15.69 -0.82 28.87
N ALA A 99 -16.48 -0.54 27.82
CA ALA A 99 -16.98 -1.56 26.90
C ALA A 99 -15.88 -2.13 25.96
N SER A 100 -14.91 -1.31 25.57
CA SER A 100 -13.73 -1.78 24.83
C SER A 100 -12.69 -2.35 25.79
N ARG A 101 -12.53 -3.68 25.81
CA ARG A 101 -11.77 -4.44 26.80
C ARG A 101 -10.73 -5.37 26.17
N PRO A 102 -9.81 -4.88 25.31
CA PRO A 102 -8.84 -5.74 24.64
C PRO A 102 -8.06 -6.60 25.66
N THR A 103 -7.74 -7.82 25.25
CA THR A 103 -6.93 -8.81 25.99
C THR A 103 -7.57 -9.40 27.24
N THR A 104 -8.78 -8.97 27.62
CA THR A 104 -9.45 -9.48 28.82
C THR A 104 -10.28 -10.74 28.56
N SER A 105 -10.56 -11.51 29.63
CA SER A 105 -11.49 -12.64 29.59
C SER A 105 -12.94 -12.20 29.29
N THR A 106 -13.27 -10.96 29.59
CA THR A 106 -14.61 -10.36 29.48
C THR A 106 -14.84 -9.54 28.22
N ARG A 107 -13.87 -9.53 27.28
CA ARG A 107 -14.03 -8.86 25.99
C ARG A 107 -15.16 -9.48 25.17
N ALA A 108 -15.94 -8.65 24.49
CA ALA A 108 -17.17 -9.08 23.84
C ALA A 108 -17.33 -8.59 22.38
N GLY A 109 -16.41 -7.82 21.86
CA GLY A 109 -16.46 -7.21 20.54
C GLY A 109 -15.72 -5.88 20.53
N PHE A 110 -15.54 -5.27 19.38
CA PHE A 110 -14.97 -3.93 19.29
C PHE A 110 -16.03 -2.85 19.54
N LEU A 111 -15.59 -1.73 20.07
CA LEU A 111 -16.40 -0.52 20.17
C LEU A 111 -16.08 0.35 18.95
N GLU A 112 -17.08 0.54 18.09
CA GLU A 112 -16.91 1.34 16.88
C GLU A 112 -16.71 2.82 17.21
N SER A 113 -15.85 3.49 16.44
CA SER A 113 -15.64 4.93 16.50
C SER A 113 -15.34 5.48 15.11
N GLN A 114 -15.32 6.80 15.00
CA GLN A 114 -14.97 7.50 13.76
C GLN A 114 -13.75 8.39 13.97
N GLY A 115 -13.08 8.75 12.90
CA GLY A 115 -12.01 9.72 12.93
C GLY A 115 -11.07 9.66 11.76
N SER A 116 -10.07 10.52 11.82
CA SER A 116 -8.97 10.57 10.85
C SER A 116 -7.63 10.69 11.58
N GLY A 117 -6.60 10.15 10.98
CA GLY A 117 -5.24 10.28 11.47
C GLY A 117 -4.26 10.37 10.29
N ILE A 118 -3.30 11.27 10.43
CA ILE A 118 -2.34 11.56 9.37
C ILE A 118 -0.92 11.60 9.95
N GLN A 119 0.02 11.02 9.22
CA GLN A 119 1.45 11.18 9.43
C GLN A 119 2.08 11.79 8.18
N ILE A 120 3.16 12.55 8.38
CA ILE A 120 3.98 13.07 7.30
C ILE A 120 5.28 12.27 7.28
N LEU A 121 5.44 11.44 6.26
CA LEU A 121 6.70 10.75 6.00
C LEU A 121 7.60 11.64 5.14
N MET A 122 8.88 11.68 5.47
CA MET A 122 9.85 12.51 4.78
C MET A 122 11.17 11.77 4.61
N ALA A 123 11.83 11.97 3.47
CA ALA A 123 13.20 11.53 3.30
C ALA A 123 14.10 12.20 4.36
N ALA A 124 14.92 11.39 5.03
CA ALA A 124 15.68 11.85 6.20
C ALA A 124 16.61 13.04 5.90
N ASP A 125 17.26 13.04 4.73
CA ASP A 125 18.11 14.15 4.28
C ASP A 125 17.35 15.46 4.15
N LEU A 126 16.11 15.41 3.66
CA LEU A 126 15.26 16.57 3.52
C LEU A 126 14.74 17.05 4.88
N ALA A 127 14.31 16.14 5.75
CA ALA A 127 13.85 16.47 7.11
C ALA A 127 14.94 17.19 7.91
N ILE A 128 16.17 16.69 7.83
CA ILE A 128 17.36 17.30 8.46
C ILE A 128 17.64 18.69 7.87
N LYS A 129 17.65 18.81 6.53
CA LYS A 129 17.88 20.11 5.84
C LYS A 129 16.82 21.14 6.18
N MET A 130 15.59 20.72 6.38
CA MET A 130 14.47 21.62 6.72
C MET A 130 14.33 21.91 8.21
N GLY A 131 15.11 21.25 9.07
CA GLY A 131 14.96 21.36 10.52
C GLY A 131 13.61 20.86 11.03
N CYS A 132 13.04 19.81 10.40
CA CYS A 132 11.77 19.26 10.84
C CYS A 132 11.93 18.50 12.17
N PRO A 133 10.94 18.58 13.10
CA PRO A 133 10.91 17.66 14.23
C PRO A 133 10.75 16.23 13.72
N ILE A 134 11.58 15.31 14.24
CA ILE A 134 11.57 13.89 13.86
C ILE A 134 11.13 13.10 15.08
N TYR A 135 9.94 12.51 15.00
CA TYR A 135 9.32 11.76 16.11
C TYR A 135 9.64 10.26 16.07
N GLY A 136 9.97 9.74 14.90
CA GLY A 136 10.30 8.32 14.72
C GLY A 136 10.89 8.06 13.34
N ILE A 137 11.48 6.89 13.17
CA ILE A 137 12.00 6.38 11.91
C ILE A 137 11.16 5.16 11.53
N VAL A 138 10.56 5.15 10.35
CA VAL A 138 9.93 3.94 9.81
C VAL A 138 11.02 2.99 9.35
N GLY A 139 11.35 2.01 10.18
CA GLY A 139 12.40 1.03 9.91
C GLY A 139 11.94 -0.09 8.97
N LEU A 140 10.69 -0.50 9.11
CA LEU A 140 10.02 -1.49 8.26
C LEU A 140 8.55 -1.14 8.15
N ALA A 141 7.98 -1.33 6.97
CA ALA A 141 6.55 -1.38 6.75
C ALA A 141 6.25 -2.52 5.77
N ASN A 142 5.60 -3.56 6.26
CA ASN A 142 5.30 -4.75 5.49
C ASN A 142 3.82 -5.06 5.52
N THR A 143 3.29 -5.49 4.39
CA THR A 143 1.91 -5.95 4.25
C THR A 143 1.89 -7.41 3.85
N ALA A 144 0.95 -8.16 4.39
CA ALA A 144 0.80 -9.57 4.10
C ALA A 144 -0.67 -9.97 4.14
N THR A 145 -1.00 -11.08 3.50
CA THR A 145 -2.34 -11.67 3.54
C THR A 145 -2.25 -13.10 4.03
N ASP A 146 -3.30 -13.55 4.71
CA ASP A 146 -3.42 -14.94 5.13
C ASP A 146 -3.77 -15.83 3.92
N LYS A 147 -3.28 -17.07 3.94
CA LYS A 147 -3.47 -18.00 2.81
C LYS A 147 -4.84 -18.67 2.83
N GLU A 148 -5.38 -18.86 4.01
CA GLU A 148 -6.60 -19.62 4.25
C GLU A 148 -7.36 -19.04 5.44
N GLY A 149 -8.55 -19.56 5.69
CA GLY A 149 -9.45 -19.09 6.73
C GLY A 149 -10.54 -18.19 6.16
N ARG A 150 -11.34 -17.61 7.04
CA ARG A 150 -12.39 -16.67 6.69
C ARG A 150 -11.82 -15.26 6.60
N SER A 151 -12.48 -14.39 5.84
CA SER A 151 -12.12 -12.97 5.83
C SER A 151 -12.25 -12.31 7.20
N VAL A 152 -13.13 -12.86 8.05
CA VAL A 152 -13.39 -12.39 9.41
C VAL A 152 -13.56 -13.60 10.34
N PRO A 153 -12.80 -13.68 11.43
CA PRO A 153 -11.61 -12.93 11.75
C PRO A 153 -10.39 -13.38 10.92
N ALA A 154 -9.50 -12.45 10.63
CA ALA A 154 -8.22 -12.80 10.03
C ALA A 154 -7.32 -13.52 11.06
N PRO A 155 -6.71 -14.68 10.72
CA PRO A 155 -5.78 -15.40 11.60
C PRO A 155 -4.48 -14.64 11.90
N GLY A 156 -4.08 -13.71 11.00
CA GLY A 156 -2.86 -12.89 11.13
C GLY A 156 -1.56 -13.64 10.82
N GLN A 157 -1.63 -14.86 10.30
CA GLN A 157 -0.46 -15.70 10.04
C GLN A 157 0.46 -15.14 8.95
N GLY A 158 -0.09 -14.37 8.00
CA GLY A 158 0.69 -13.74 6.93
C GLY A 158 1.81 -12.85 7.44
N ILE A 159 1.61 -12.19 8.57
CA ILE A 159 2.62 -11.34 9.21
C ILE A 159 3.85 -12.11 9.71
N LEU A 160 3.77 -13.40 9.91
CA LEU A 160 4.95 -14.23 10.23
C LEU A 160 6.05 -14.14 9.17
N THR A 161 5.71 -13.71 7.95
CA THR A 161 6.70 -13.47 6.88
C THR A 161 7.75 -12.43 7.22
N THR A 162 7.48 -11.49 8.13
CA THR A 162 8.46 -10.50 8.60
C THR A 162 9.55 -11.09 9.48
N ALA A 163 9.28 -12.24 10.11
CA ALA A 163 10.21 -13.01 10.90
C ALA A 163 10.78 -14.23 10.14
N ARG A 164 10.42 -14.42 8.85
CA ARG A 164 10.83 -15.58 8.07
C ARG A 164 12.29 -15.51 7.70
N GLU A 165 13.07 -16.50 8.21
CA GLU A 165 14.47 -16.70 7.84
C GLU A 165 14.81 -18.19 7.86
N VAL A 166 15.83 -18.57 7.09
CA VAL A 166 16.40 -19.92 7.15
C VAL A 166 17.29 -20.00 8.38
N ARG A 167 16.91 -20.81 9.36
CA ARG A 167 17.78 -21.10 10.51
C ARG A 167 18.98 -21.89 10.01
N HIS A 168 20.17 -21.32 10.09
CA HIS A 168 21.41 -22.05 9.90
C HIS A 168 21.62 -22.90 11.14
N GLY A 169 21.35 -24.20 10.97
CA GLY A 169 21.41 -25.16 12.06
C GLY A 169 22.83 -25.46 12.48
N GLU A 170 23.23 -24.90 13.58
CA GLU A 170 24.03 -25.51 14.66
C GLU A 170 23.67 -24.78 15.94
N PRO A 171 23.31 -25.44 17.02
CA PRO A 171 23.17 -24.81 18.32
C PRO A 171 24.54 -24.21 18.72
N GLY A 172 24.68 -22.92 18.63
CA GLY A 172 25.94 -22.20 18.93
C GLY A 172 26.56 -21.42 17.79
N GLY A 173 26.01 -21.47 16.57
CA GLY A 173 26.41 -20.61 15.48
C GLY A 173 26.05 -19.14 15.78
N GLY A 174 27.07 -18.29 15.99
CA GLY A 174 26.87 -16.87 16.27
C GLY A 174 26.10 -16.17 15.17
N ALA A 175 25.43 -15.06 15.50
CA ALA A 175 24.69 -14.24 14.55
C ALA A 175 25.56 -13.88 13.32
N PRO A 176 25.00 -13.90 12.10
CA PRO A 176 25.75 -13.58 10.89
C PRO A 176 26.49 -12.25 11.03
N ARG A 177 27.80 -12.21 10.73
CA ARG A 177 28.63 -10.98 10.86
C ARG A 177 28.06 -9.79 10.11
N VAL A 178 27.30 -10.04 9.05
CA VAL A 178 26.62 -9.03 8.25
C VAL A 178 25.57 -8.24 9.04
N LEU A 179 25.07 -8.76 10.16
CA LEU A 179 24.17 -8.03 11.05
C LEU A 179 24.87 -6.90 11.80
N ALA A 180 26.21 -7.01 12.00
CA ALA A 180 26.97 -5.97 12.67
C ALA A 180 27.18 -4.75 11.78
N ILE A 181 26.61 -3.60 12.18
CA ILE A 181 26.70 -2.33 11.42
C ILE A 181 28.14 -1.91 11.16
N SER A 182 29.04 -2.09 12.12
CA SER A 182 30.48 -1.77 12.00
C SER A 182 31.19 -2.65 10.95
N TYR A 183 30.75 -3.89 10.81
CA TYR A 183 31.24 -4.80 9.77
C TYR A 183 30.81 -4.33 8.38
N ARG A 184 29.51 -4.04 8.20
CA ARG A 184 28.98 -3.56 6.92
C ARG A 184 29.59 -2.24 6.49
N ARG A 185 29.73 -1.27 7.42
CA ARG A 185 30.34 0.04 7.13
C ARG A 185 31.78 -0.10 6.63
N ARG A 186 32.60 -0.90 7.31
CA ARG A 186 33.98 -1.14 6.86
C ARG A 186 34.07 -1.77 5.47
N TRP A 187 33.18 -2.73 5.18
CA TRP A 187 33.15 -3.35 3.87
C TRP A 187 32.65 -2.40 2.80
N LEU A 188 31.61 -1.64 3.07
CA LEU A 188 31.09 -0.64 2.14
C LEU A 188 32.13 0.44 1.82
N GLU A 189 32.78 1.00 2.83
CA GLU A 189 33.83 2.01 2.67
C GLU A 189 34.99 1.49 1.83
N ARG A 190 35.45 0.25 2.10
CA ARG A 190 36.51 -0.39 1.30
C ARG A 190 36.06 -0.58 -0.15
N ALA A 191 34.87 -1.12 -0.37
CA ALA A 191 34.37 -1.40 -1.71
C ALA A 191 34.12 -0.12 -2.52
N LEU A 192 33.58 0.94 -1.89
CA LEU A 192 33.40 2.23 -2.56
C LEU A 192 34.74 2.86 -2.95
N ARG A 193 35.75 2.79 -2.07
CA ARG A 193 37.11 3.28 -2.37
C ARG A 193 37.69 2.56 -3.57
N HIS A 194 37.56 1.23 -3.62
CA HIS A 194 38.06 0.45 -4.76
C HIS A 194 37.39 0.83 -6.09
N VAL A 195 36.10 1.19 -6.08
CA VAL A 195 35.43 1.71 -7.29
C VAL A 195 35.98 3.09 -7.69
N ASP A 196 36.32 3.94 -6.70
CA ASP A 196 36.91 5.26 -6.98
C ASP A 196 38.34 5.14 -7.53
N GLU A 197 39.18 4.28 -6.93
CA GLU A 197 40.53 3.96 -7.41
C GLU A 197 40.47 3.42 -8.84
N GLY A 198 39.63 2.41 -9.12
CA GLY A 198 39.49 1.86 -10.47
C GLY A 198 38.96 2.87 -11.51
N ARG A 199 38.15 3.85 -11.08
CA ARG A 199 37.75 4.95 -11.94
C ARG A 199 38.92 5.88 -12.31
N GLU A 200 39.79 6.17 -11.35
CA GLU A 200 40.97 7.01 -11.57
C GLU A 200 41.94 6.29 -12.56
N ASP A 201 42.23 5.01 -12.35
CA ASP A 201 43.04 4.20 -13.24
C ASP A 201 42.48 4.16 -14.67
N GLU A 202 41.17 3.91 -14.81
CA GLU A 202 40.53 3.86 -16.14
C GLU A 202 40.53 5.25 -16.82
N LEU A 203 40.42 6.33 -16.05
CA LEU A 203 40.47 7.69 -16.57
C LEU A 203 41.83 8.00 -17.19
N GLU A 204 42.97 7.58 -16.57
CA GLU A 204 44.29 7.72 -17.13
C GLU A 204 44.41 6.96 -18.46
N ILE A 205 43.94 5.72 -18.51
CA ILE A 205 43.91 4.92 -19.75
C ILE A 205 43.11 5.60 -20.87
N LEU A 206 41.95 6.16 -20.55
CA LEU A 206 41.11 6.87 -21.49
C LEU A 206 41.76 8.16 -22.02
N GLN A 207 42.49 8.88 -21.16
CA GLN A 207 43.24 10.08 -21.56
C GLN A 207 44.33 9.72 -22.59
N ASP A 208 45.12 8.72 -22.32
CA ASP A 208 46.15 8.23 -23.25
C ASP A 208 45.57 7.73 -24.58
N ALA A 209 44.40 7.03 -24.49
CA ALA A 209 43.74 6.53 -25.67
C ALA A 209 43.09 7.64 -26.51
N SER A 210 42.74 8.76 -25.92
CA SER A 210 42.08 9.89 -26.58
C SER A 210 43.01 10.56 -27.61
N GLU A 211 44.31 10.58 -27.38
CA GLU A 211 45.31 11.17 -28.29
C GLU A 211 45.30 10.53 -29.67
N LYS A 212 44.83 9.28 -29.77
CA LYS A 212 44.77 8.47 -31.02
C LYS A 212 43.46 8.64 -31.78
N GLN A 213 42.54 9.44 -31.27
CA GLN A 213 41.20 9.61 -31.86
C GLN A 213 41.11 10.79 -32.83
N SER A 214 40.23 10.69 -33.79
CA SER A 214 39.99 11.77 -34.79
C SER A 214 39.37 13.04 -34.17
N SER A 215 38.67 12.93 -33.02
CA SER A 215 38.09 14.02 -32.25
C SER A 215 38.28 13.74 -30.77
N PRO A 216 39.52 13.94 -30.23
CA PRO A 216 39.90 13.51 -28.88
C PRO A 216 38.99 14.01 -27.79
N GLU A 217 38.63 15.30 -27.79
CA GLU A 217 37.79 15.91 -26.75
C GLU A 217 36.36 15.36 -26.70
N ILE A 218 35.73 15.18 -27.86
CA ILE A 218 34.36 14.67 -27.97
C ILE A 218 34.32 13.20 -27.53
N TRP A 219 35.26 12.41 -28.01
CA TRP A 219 35.37 11.00 -27.66
C TRP A 219 35.63 10.82 -26.16
N LEU A 220 36.64 11.54 -25.62
CA LEU A 220 36.96 11.46 -24.20
C LEU A 220 35.80 11.87 -23.31
N ALA A 221 35.08 12.94 -23.66
CA ALA A 221 33.89 13.39 -22.90
C ALA A 221 32.75 12.34 -22.91
N ALA A 222 32.59 11.59 -24.00
CA ALA A 222 31.62 10.51 -24.11
C ALA A 222 32.02 9.30 -23.23
N GLU A 223 33.30 8.90 -23.28
CA GLU A 223 33.82 7.78 -22.48
C GLU A 223 33.85 8.09 -20.98
N ILE A 224 34.24 9.30 -20.57
CA ILE A 224 34.14 9.74 -19.16
C ILE A 224 32.68 9.65 -18.67
N ARG A 225 31.71 10.06 -19.48
CA ARG A 225 30.29 9.95 -19.08
C ARG A 225 29.89 8.49 -18.90
N ARG A 226 30.30 7.59 -19.81
CA ARG A 226 30.05 6.15 -19.70
C ARG A 226 30.65 5.57 -18.43
N LEU A 227 31.93 5.91 -18.15
CA LEU A 227 32.64 5.48 -16.95
C LEU A 227 31.95 6.00 -15.67
N ASP A 228 31.56 7.27 -15.64
CA ASP A 228 30.83 7.85 -14.51
C ASP A 228 29.49 7.15 -14.25
N GLU A 229 28.76 6.79 -15.31
CA GLU A 229 27.50 6.04 -15.20
C GLU A 229 27.75 4.62 -14.67
N GLU A 230 28.80 3.95 -15.10
CA GLU A 230 29.20 2.62 -14.65
C GLU A 230 29.62 2.62 -13.17
N CYS A 231 30.47 3.55 -12.78
CA CYS A 231 30.86 3.76 -11.39
C CYS A 231 29.61 4.08 -10.51
N ALA A 232 28.71 4.90 -11.00
CA ALA A 232 27.47 5.22 -10.28
C ALA A 232 26.56 3.99 -10.12
N ARG A 233 26.50 3.09 -11.11
CA ARG A 233 25.78 1.80 -11.01
C ARG A 233 26.43 0.88 -9.98
N SER A 234 27.77 0.71 -10.06
CA SER A 234 28.54 -0.11 -9.13
C SER A 234 28.40 0.37 -7.69
N LYS A 235 28.53 1.66 -7.45
CA LYS A 235 28.33 2.26 -6.11
C LYS A 235 26.92 2.09 -5.59
N ARG A 236 25.89 2.11 -6.45
CA ARG A 236 24.51 1.79 -6.05
C ARG A 236 24.36 0.33 -5.62
N ALA A 237 24.86 -0.60 -6.43
CA ALA A 237 24.83 -2.03 -6.12
C ALA A 237 25.53 -2.34 -4.78
N LEU A 238 26.69 -1.73 -4.50
CA LEU A 238 27.40 -1.88 -3.24
C LEU A 238 26.61 -1.31 -2.04
N ARG A 239 25.93 -0.17 -2.22
CA ARG A 239 25.04 0.40 -1.18
C ARG A 239 23.81 -0.46 -0.93
N ASP A 240 23.27 -1.11 -1.96
CA ASP A 240 22.18 -2.08 -1.78
C ASP A 240 22.68 -3.32 -1.04
N GLN A 241 23.85 -3.84 -1.38
CA GLN A 241 24.43 -5.04 -0.77
C GLN A 241 24.88 -4.85 0.69
N TRP A 242 25.45 -3.71 1.05
CA TRP A 242 26.07 -3.47 2.37
C TRP A 242 25.39 -2.36 3.18
N GLY A 243 24.50 -1.59 2.56
CA GLY A 243 23.79 -0.47 3.18
C GLY A 243 22.49 -0.87 3.87
N ASN A 244 21.49 -0.02 3.77
CA ASN A 244 20.23 -0.19 4.50
C ASN A 244 19.33 -1.31 3.97
N ARG A 245 19.62 -1.81 2.76
CA ARG A 245 18.83 -2.87 2.09
C ARG A 245 19.55 -4.22 2.06
N PHE A 246 20.64 -4.37 2.81
CA PHE A 246 21.49 -5.55 2.81
C PHE A 246 20.79 -6.89 3.08
N TYR A 247 19.63 -6.85 3.69
CA TYR A 247 18.83 -8.03 4.04
C TYR A 247 17.76 -8.36 3.00
N GLU A 248 17.48 -7.45 2.08
CA GLU A 248 16.47 -7.69 1.03
C GLU A 248 16.96 -8.79 0.08
N GLY A 249 16.11 -9.80 -0.14
CA GLY A 249 16.47 -10.96 -0.96
C GLY A 249 17.45 -11.95 -0.32
N ASN A 250 17.78 -11.79 0.97
CA ASN A 250 18.63 -12.71 1.71
C ASN A 250 17.76 -13.59 2.63
N ASP A 251 17.51 -14.82 2.23
CA ASP A 251 16.65 -15.76 2.96
C ASP A 251 17.21 -16.15 4.35
N SER A 252 18.48 -15.83 4.65
CA SER A 252 19.11 -16.07 5.95
C SER A 252 18.82 -14.99 6.98
N ILE A 253 18.16 -13.89 6.58
CA ILE A 253 17.92 -12.73 7.43
C ILE A 253 16.44 -12.36 7.32
N ALA A 254 15.73 -12.48 8.43
CA ALA A 254 14.35 -12.04 8.51
C ALA A 254 14.24 -10.53 8.27
N PRO A 255 13.22 -10.04 7.54
CA PRO A 255 13.01 -8.61 7.31
C PRO A 255 13.06 -7.77 8.58
N LEU A 256 12.40 -8.20 9.65
CA LEU A 256 12.39 -7.50 10.93
C LEU A 256 13.79 -7.45 11.57
N ARG A 257 14.53 -8.57 11.55
CA ARG A 257 15.91 -8.63 12.05
C ARG A 257 16.85 -7.72 11.25
N GLY A 258 16.74 -7.76 9.92
CA GLY A 258 17.55 -6.92 9.03
C GLY A 258 17.28 -5.44 9.22
N ALA A 259 16.01 -5.05 9.31
CA ALA A 259 15.60 -3.66 9.54
C ALA A 259 16.12 -3.11 10.88
N LEU A 260 16.09 -3.91 11.95
CA LEU A 260 16.70 -3.55 13.24
C LEU A 260 18.22 -3.40 13.11
N ALA A 261 18.88 -4.36 12.47
CA ALA A 261 20.33 -4.37 12.30
C ALA A 261 20.86 -3.20 11.46
N VAL A 262 20.04 -2.58 10.59
CA VAL A 262 20.39 -1.31 9.92
C VAL A 262 20.81 -0.24 10.93
N TRP A 263 20.14 -0.21 12.08
CA TRP A 263 20.36 0.77 13.16
C TRP A 263 21.25 0.26 14.29
N GLY A 264 21.80 -0.96 14.13
CA GLY A 264 22.62 -1.60 15.18
C GLY A 264 21.79 -2.15 16.34
N LEU A 265 20.49 -2.40 16.10
CA LEU A 265 19.55 -2.95 17.06
C LEU A 265 19.33 -4.46 16.82
N GLY A 266 18.87 -5.14 17.85
CA GLY A 266 18.43 -6.53 17.80
C GLY A 266 16.95 -6.68 18.20
N VAL A 267 16.45 -7.91 18.20
CA VAL A 267 15.06 -8.21 18.58
C VAL A 267 14.78 -7.82 20.05
N ASP A 268 15.78 -7.87 20.91
CA ASP A 268 15.67 -7.50 22.32
C ASP A 268 15.51 -6.01 22.58
N ASP A 269 15.85 -5.17 21.59
CA ASP A 269 15.67 -3.71 21.64
C ASP A 269 14.23 -3.26 21.35
N ILE A 270 13.36 -4.16 20.88
CA ILE A 270 11.94 -3.86 20.73
C ILE A 270 11.29 -3.89 22.11
N ALA A 271 10.84 -2.75 22.62
CA ALA A 271 10.23 -2.67 23.94
C ALA A 271 8.71 -2.77 23.92
N VAL A 272 8.06 -2.36 22.82
CA VAL A 272 6.60 -2.20 22.75
C VAL A 272 6.05 -2.91 21.54
N ALA A 273 4.90 -3.58 21.72
CA ALA A 273 4.03 -4.07 20.67
C ALA A 273 2.68 -3.34 20.72
N SER A 274 2.42 -2.44 19.78
CA SER A 274 1.11 -1.84 19.61
C SER A 274 0.22 -2.80 18.84
N PHE A 275 -0.75 -3.34 19.53
CA PHE A 275 -1.66 -4.34 19.02
C PHE A 275 -2.83 -3.71 18.26
N HIS A 276 -3.28 -4.40 17.26
CA HIS A 276 -4.60 -4.16 16.68
C HIS A 276 -5.68 -4.16 17.76
N GLY A 277 -5.63 -5.14 18.66
CA GLY A 277 -6.29 -5.13 19.96
C GLY A 277 -7.75 -4.67 19.94
N THR A 278 -8.61 -5.38 19.22
CA THR A 278 -10.00 -4.96 18.94
C THR A 278 -11.00 -5.33 20.03
N SER A 279 -10.57 -5.93 21.12
CA SER A 279 -11.50 -6.46 22.13
C SER A 279 -12.39 -7.61 21.61
N THR A 280 -12.02 -8.23 20.50
CA THR A 280 -12.70 -9.43 19.97
C THR A 280 -11.97 -10.69 20.43
N LYS A 281 -12.73 -11.77 20.69
CA LYS A 281 -12.15 -13.01 21.26
C LYS A 281 -11.07 -13.61 20.38
N LEU A 282 -11.28 -13.67 19.07
CA LEU A 282 -10.37 -14.35 18.15
C LEU A 282 -9.19 -13.46 17.72
N ASN A 283 -9.43 -12.17 17.43
CA ASN A 283 -8.34 -11.29 17.02
C ASN A 283 -7.25 -11.19 18.11
N ASP A 284 -7.66 -10.89 19.34
CA ASP A 284 -6.69 -10.69 20.42
C ASP A 284 -5.88 -11.97 20.72
N LEU A 285 -6.50 -13.14 20.55
CA LEU A 285 -5.83 -14.44 20.66
C LEU A 285 -4.83 -14.64 19.51
N ASN A 286 -5.29 -14.50 18.28
CA ASN A 286 -4.48 -14.70 17.07
C ASN A 286 -3.27 -13.76 17.04
N GLU A 287 -3.49 -12.46 17.33
CA GLU A 287 -2.45 -11.45 17.34
C GLU A 287 -1.38 -11.73 18.39
N SER A 288 -1.81 -12.14 19.59
CA SER A 288 -0.89 -12.53 20.66
C SER A 288 -0.06 -13.77 20.28
N GLU A 289 -0.68 -14.79 19.69
CA GLU A 289 0.02 -15.99 19.23
C GLU A 289 1.00 -15.73 18.10
N VAL A 290 0.62 -14.89 17.11
CA VAL A 290 1.49 -14.50 16.02
C VAL A 290 2.70 -13.72 16.54
N THR A 291 2.50 -12.78 17.45
CA THR A 291 3.59 -11.99 18.03
C THR A 291 4.51 -12.87 18.88
N GLN A 292 3.97 -13.78 19.68
CA GLN A 292 4.75 -14.75 20.45
C GLN A 292 5.64 -15.59 19.51
N LYS A 293 5.06 -16.19 18.46
CA LYS A 293 5.80 -17.00 17.49
C LYS A 293 6.90 -16.22 16.76
N GLN A 294 6.67 -14.94 16.44
CA GLN A 294 7.70 -14.09 15.85
C GLN A 294 8.88 -13.92 16.81
N MET A 295 8.61 -13.60 18.07
CA MET A 295 9.64 -13.36 19.09
C MET A 295 10.44 -14.63 19.39
N GLU A 296 9.77 -15.78 19.51
CA GLU A 296 10.42 -17.10 19.65
C GLU A 296 11.32 -17.42 18.46
N HIS A 297 10.79 -17.25 17.24
CA HIS A 297 11.54 -17.55 16.02
C HIS A 297 12.78 -16.66 15.86
N LEU A 298 12.66 -15.38 16.18
CA LEU A 298 13.75 -14.42 16.15
C LEU A 298 14.72 -14.56 17.35
N GLY A 299 14.45 -15.44 18.30
CA GLY A 299 15.33 -15.71 19.44
C GLY A 299 15.38 -14.55 20.43
N ARG A 300 14.23 -13.93 20.72
CA ARG A 300 14.13 -12.93 21.78
C ARG A 300 14.47 -13.58 23.13
N SER A 301 15.22 -12.87 23.94
CA SER A 301 15.64 -13.34 25.28
C SER A 301 14.44 -13.57 26.20
N GLU A 302 14.43 -14.69 26.91
CA GLU A 302 13.46 -14.93 27.96
C GLU A 302 13.62 -13.90 29.10
N GLY A 303 12.51 -13.52 29.72
CA GLY A 303 12.48 -12.49 30.75
C GLY A 303 12.53 -11.05 30.25
N ASN A 304 12.57 -10.84 28.92
CA ASN A 304 12.46 -9.53 28.28
C ASN A 304 11.15 -9.43 27.48
N PRO A 305 9.96 -9.31 28.12
CA PRO A 305 8.71 -9.28 27.40
C PRO A 305 8.49 -7.94 26.67
N LEU A 306 7.72 -7.99 25.58
CA LEU A 306 7.16 -6.81 24.93
C LEU A 306 6.02 -6.25 25.78
N LEU A 307 6.00 -4.96 26.02
CA LEU A 307 4.86 -4.27 26.62
C LEU A 307 3.79 -4.05 25.58
N VAL A 308 2.63 -4.69 25.76
CA VAL A 308 1.52 -4.63 24.82
C VAL A 308 0.69 -3.38 25.06
N VAL A 309 0.49 -2.58 23.99
CA VAL A 309 -0.40 -1.42 23.99
C VAL A 309 -1.58 -1.71 23.09
N ALA A 310 -2.76 -1.81 23.67
CA ALA A 310 -4.02 -2.02 22.94
C ALA A 310 -4.86 -0.74 22.95
N GLN A 311 -4.43 0.28 22.22
CA GLN A 311 -4.95 1.67 22.32
C GLN A 311 -6.47 1.79 22.16
N LYS A 312 -7.12 0.83 21.49
CA LYS A 312 -8.56 0.84 21.25
C LYS A 312 -9.43 0.74 22.52
N TRP A 313 -8.85 0.42 23.69
CA TRP A 313 -9.58 0.55 24.94
C TRP A 313 -9.98 2.01 25.20
N LEU A 314 -9.18 2.98 24.72
CA LEU A 314 -9.40 4.41 24.86
C LEU A 314 -10.10 5.02 23.66
N THR A 315 -9.67 4.67 22.46
CA THR A 315 -10.09 5.34 21.22
C THR A 315 -11.30 4.70 20.55
N GLY A 316 -11.70 3.51 20.97
CA GLY A 316 -12.56 2.68 20.16
C GLY A 316 -11.83 2.24 18.88
N HIS A 317 -12.58 1.73 17.92
CA HIS A 317 -12.07 1.24 16.64
C HIS A 317 -12.51 2.12 15.47
N PRO A 318 -11.71 3.13 15.06
CA PRO A 318 -12.03 4.01 13.95
C PRO A 318 -11.63 3.37 12.59
N LYS A 319 -11.79 2.07 12.46
CA LYS A 319 -11.64 1.27 11.23
C LYS A 319 -10.41 1.70 10.38
N GLY A 320 -10.62 2.33 9.23
CA GLY A 320 -9.53 2.75 8.34
C GLY A 320 -8.52 3.72 8.94
N ALA A 321 -8.90 4.51 9.96
CA ALA A 321 -8.02 5.43 10.67
C ALA A 321 -7.24 4.79 11.82
N ALA A 322 -7.59 3.57 12.23
CA ALA A 322 -7.11 2.95 13.47
C ALA A 322 -5.58 2.90 13.57
N ALA A 323 -4.91 2.44 12.52
CA ALA A 323 -3.45 2.32 12.52
C ALA A 323 -2.74 3.68 12.56
N ALA A 324 -3.33 4.74 12.01
CA ALA A 324 -2.77 6.09 12.13
C ALA A 324 -2.80 6.60 13.58
N TRP A 325 -3.87 6.34 14.31
CA TRP A 325 -3.95 6.68 15.73
C TRP A 325 -2.99 5.84 16.56
N MET A 326 -2.87 4.55 16.28
CA MET A 326 -1.90 3.66 16.94
C MET A 326 -0.46 4.13 16.70
N MET A 327 -0.12 4.56 15.48
CA MET A 327 1.19 5.10 15.15
C MET A 327 1.46 6.41 15.90
N ASN A 328 0.48 7.32 16.00
CA ASN A 328 0.62 8.53 16.80
C ASN A 328 0.87 8.22 18.29
N GLY A 329 0.20 7.22 18.83
CA GLY A 329 0.47 6.74 20.20
C GLY A 329 1.89 6.21 20.36
N LEU A 330 2.38 5.42 19.41
CA LEU A 330 3.77 4.94 19.43
C LEU A 330 4.80 6.05 19.33
N LEU A 331 4.57 7.07 18.50
CA LEU A 331 5.48 8.23 18.41
C LEU A 331 5.56 8.99 19.73
N GLN A 332 4.47 9.07 20.48
CA GLN A 332 4.46 9.66 21.83
C GLN A 332 5.23 8.77 22.82
N ILE A 333 5.05 7.46 22.77
CA ILE A 333 5.79 6.50 23.62
C ILE A 333 7.30 6.61 23.37
N LEU A 334 7.71 6.64 22.09
CA LEU A 334 9.13 6.84 21.73
C LEU A 334 9.69 8.15 22.27
N THR A 335 8.91 9.22 22.25
CA THR A 335 9.34 10.55 22.69
C THR A 335 9.43 10.65 24.21
N THR A 336 8.50 10.04 24.94
CA THR A 336 8.33 10.22 26.40
C THR A 336 8.87 9.08 27.24
N GLY A 337 9.02 7.88 26.65
CA GLY A 337 9.30 6.66 27.40
C GLY A 337 8.12 6.16 28.24
N LEU A 338 6.99 6.87 28.24
CA LEU A 338 5.79 6.48 28.99
C LEU A 338 4.93 5.55 28.15
N ILE A 339 4.74 4.33 28.61
CA ILE A 339 3.91 3.30 27.96
C ILE A 339 2.55 3.28 28.67
N PRO A 340 1.46 3.64 27.97
CA PRO A 340 0.14 3.66 28.59
C PRO A 340 -0.38 2.24 28.84
N GLY A 341 -0.97 2.01 30.01
CA GLY A 341 -1.66 0.77 30.33
C GLY A 341 -3.08 0.73 29.75
N ASN A 342 -3.64 -0.47 29.67
CA ASN A 342 -5.05 -0.68 29.33
C ASN A 342 -5.87 -0.67 30.64
N ARG A 343 -6.50 0.45 30.96
CA ARG A 343 -7.29 0.63 32.20
C ARG A 343 -8.46 -0.35 32.31
N ASN A 344 -8.96 -0.87 31.21
CA ASN A 344 -10.05 -1.83 31.17
C ASN A 344 -9.55 -3.30 31.28
N ALA A 345 -8.24 -3.52 31.41
CA ALA A 345 -7.64 -4.85 31.51
C ALA A 345 -7.59 -5.35 32.96
N ASP A 346 -8.74 -5.49 33.56
CA ASP A 346 -8.93 -5.98 34.94
C ASP A 346 -8.64 -7.48 35.10
N ASP A 347 -8.87 -8.30 34.06
CA ASP A 347 -8.61 -9.74 34.05
C ASP A 347 -8.14 -10.21 32.70
N ILE A 348 -6.83 -10.43 32.54
CA ILE A 348 -6.23 -10.91 31.30
C ILE A 348 -6.69 -12.35 31.01
N GLU A 349 -7.17 -12.59 29.81
CA GLU A 349 -7.58 -13.91 29.30
C GLU A 349 -6.51 -14.99 29.64
N PRO A 350 -6.85 -16.07 30.33
CA PRO A 350 -5.89 -17.11 30.72
C PRO A 350 -5.09 -17.69 29.56
N LYS A 351 -5.71 -17.79 28.38
CA LYS A 351 -5.04 -18.28 27.16
C LYS A 351 -3.90 -17.35 26.69
N LEU A 352 -3.97 -16.06 27.00
CA LEU A 352 -2.94 -15.10 26.62
C LEU A 352 -1.75 -15.12 27.59
N ARG A 353 -1.94 -15.53 28.84
CA ARG A 353 -0.90 -15.59 29.87
C ARG A 353 0.21 -16.60 29.56
N LYS A 354 -0.03 -17.55 28.64
CA LYS A 354 1.00 -18.50 28.15
C LYS A 354 2.07 -17.85 27.23
N ASN A 355 1.81 -16.67 26.71
CA ASN A 355 2.69 -15.96 25.81
C ASN A 355 3.77 -15.20 26.61
N HIS A 356 4.85 -15.88 26.94
CA HIS A 356 5.89 -15.41 27.87
C HIS A 356 6.73 -14.22 27.34
N HIS A 357 6.69 -13.96 26.03
CA HIS A 357 7.30 -12.76 25.45
C HIS A 357 6.38 -11.53 25.45
N LEU A 358 5.16 -11.64 26.01
CA LEU A 358 4.18 -10.56 26.04
C LEU A 358 3.77 -10.22 27.47
N PHE A 359 3.73 -8.94 27.80
CA PHE A 359 3.20 -8.43 29.04
C PHE A 359 2.09 -7.42 28.75
N TYR A 360 0.96 -7.53 29.42
CA TYR A 360 -0.25 -6.73 29.20
C TYR A 360 -0.45 -5.76 30.38
N PRO A 361 0.11 -4.53 30.32
CA PRO A 361 0.06 -3.61 31.46
C PRO A 361 -1.35 -3.03 31.62
N GLN A 362 -1.87 -3.06 32.85
CA GLN A 362 -3.09 -2.37 33.25
C GLN A 362 -2.82 -0.88 33.57
N HIS A 363 -1.68 -0.62 34.19
CA HIS A 363 -1.23 0.73 34.54
C HIS A 363 -0.12 1.20 33.62
N SER A 364 0.03 2.52 33.54
CA SER A 364 1.13 3.11 32.74
C SER A 364 2.49 2.75 33.35
N VAL A 365 3.45 2.46 32.46
CA VAL A 365 4.81 2.09 32.81
C VAL A 365 5.76 3.18 32.30
N GLN A 366 6.50 3.82 33.21
CA GLN A 366 7.59 4.71 32.85
C GLN A 366 8.86 3.90 32.63
N THR A 367 9.51 4.11 31.48
CA THR A 367 10.79 3.47 31.14
C THR A 367 11.89 4.52 30.99
N ASP A 368 13.15 4.07 30.97
CA ASP A 368 14.32 4.92 30.70
C ASP A 368 14.43 5.31 29.21
N GLY A 369 13.48 4.90 28.40
CA GLY A 369 13.38 5.17 26.97
C GLY A 369 13.09 3.91 26.15
N VAL A 370 12.48 4.11 25.00
CA VAL A 370 12.13 3.05 24.04
C VAL A 370 13.00 3.16 22.80
N ASN A 371 13.72 2.10 22.44
CA ASN A 371 14.59 2.06 21.27
C ASN A 371 13.80 1.81 19.98
N ALA A 372 12.92 0.81 20.02
CA ALA A 372 12.10 0.39 18.91
C ALA A 372 10.75 -0.15 19.40
N ALA A 373 9.75 -0.04 18.55
CA ALA A 373 8.41 -0.56 18.75
C ALA A 373 7.87 -1.18 17.47
N ILE A 374 7.08 -2.24 17.59
CA ILE A 374 6.32 -2.82 16.47
C ILE A 374 4.84 -2.47 16.62
N MET A 375 4.16 -2.38 15.50
CA MET A 375 2.72 -2.17 15.42
C MET A 375 2.12 -3.12 14.41
N LYS A 376 1.00 -3.74 14.76
CA LYS A 376 0.25 -4.60 13.85
C LYS A 376 -1.15 -4.06 13.63
N SER A 377 -1.66 -4.24 12.41
CA SER A 377 -3.04 -3.95 12.09
C SER A 377 -3.60 -5.01 11.16
N PHE A 378 -4.82 -5.46 11.43
CA PHE A 378 -5.51 -6.49 10.67
C PHE A 378 -6.84 -5.95 10.18
N GLY A 379 -7.12 -6.12 8.89
CA GLY A 379 -8.36 -5.70 8.24
C GLY A 379 -9.19 -6.87 7.75
N PHE A 380 -10.48 -6.66 7.62
CA PHE A 380 -11.36 -7.60 6.95
C PHE A 380 -10.87 -7.86 5.52
N GLY A 381 -11.04 -9.08 5.01
CA GLY A 381 -10.44 -9.49 3.75
C GLY A 381 -9.01 -10.02 3.89
N GLN A 382 -8.61 -10.41 5.12
CA GLN A 382 -7.29 -10.99 5.45
C GLN A 382 -6.12 -10.01 5.20
N ALA A 383 -6.37 -8.71 5.21
CA ALA A 383 -5.32 -7.71 5.14
C ALA A 383 -4.55 -7.64 6.46
N GLY A 384 -3.23 -7.75 6.40
CA GLY A 384 -2.35 -7.62 7.55
C GLY A 384 -1.21 -6.64 7.24
N ALA A 385 -0.85 -5.83 8.23
CA ALA A 385 0.29 -4.93 8.14
C ALA A 385 1.11 -4.95 9.43
N GLU A 386 2.42 -4.86 9.29
CA GLU A 386 3.35 -4.69 10.41
C GLU A 386 4.31 -3.54 10.13
N LEU A 387 4.44 -2.65 11.11
CA LEU A 387 5.37 -1.53 11.08
C LEU A 387 6.40 -1.69 12.18
N LEU A 388 7.67 -1.38 11.88
CA LEU A 388 8.74 -1.19 12.86
C LEU A 388 9.05 0.31 12.93
N ILE A 389 8.90 0.90 14.10
CA ILE A 389 9.21 2.31 14.35
C ILE A 389 10.37 2.39 15.32
N ILE A 390 11.40 3.16 14.96
CA ILE A 390 12.66 3.27 15.69
C ILE A 390 12.81 4.69 16.23
N HIS A 391 13.40 4.82 17.42
CA HIS A 391 13.62 6.10 18.07
C HIS A 391 14.55 7.01 17.24
N PRO A 392 14.23 8.30 17.06
CA PRO A 392 15.00 9.22 16.20
C PRO A 392 16.45 9.46 16.67
N LYS A 393 16.80 9.12 17.91
CA LYS A 393 18.18 9.22 18.43
C LYS A 393 19.20 8.47 17.57
N TYR A 394 18.79 7.36 16.92
CA TYR A 394 19.68 6.59 16.05
C TYR A 394 20.04 7.32 14.77
N LEU A 395 19.08 8.03 14.16
CA LEU A 395 19.34 8.90 13.01
C LEU A 395 20.21 10.09 13.41
N LEU A 396 19.86 10.76 14.51
CA LEU A 396 20.59 11.94 14.99
C LEU A 396 22.02 11.58 15.46
N GLY A 397 22.21 10.38 16.00
CA GLY A 397 23.53 9.86 16.39
C GLY A 397 24.41 9.45 15.20
N ALA A 398 23.82 9.19 14.04
CA ALA A 398 24.55 8.85 12.82
C ALA A 398 25.03 10.07 12.02
N MET A 399 24.57 11.29 12.39
CA MET A 399 24.98 12.53 11.74
C MET A 399 26.38 12.98 12.19
N ASP A 400 27.12 13.61 11.29
CA ASP A 400 28.33 14.27 11.71
C ASP A 400 28.04 15.47 12.63
N PRO A 401 29.00 15.88 13.50
CA PRO A 401 28.75 16.93 14.50
C PRO A 401 28.31 18.26 13.90
N ALA A 402 28.85 18.67 12.75
CA ALA A 402 28.51 19.94 12.10
C ALA A 402 27.09 19.91 11.52
N GLN A 403 26.70 18.82 10.86
CA GLN A 403 25.33 18.61 10.39
C GLN A 403 24.33 18.61 11.55
N ARG A 404 24.68 17.95 12.65
CA ARG A 404 23.83 17.90 13.84
C ARG A 404 23.63 19.29 14.46
N ALA A 405 24.71 20.07 14.62
CA ALA A 405 24.64 21.45 15.13
C ALA A 405 23.76 22.33 14.24
N ALA A 406 23.96 22.27 12.93
CA ALA A 406 23.14 22.99 11.96
C ALA A 406 21.66 22.56 11.96
N TYR A 407 21.38 21.28 12.19
CA TYR A 407 19.99 20.79 12.34
C TYR A 407 19.33 21.36 13.58
N VAL A 408 20.02 21.37 14.73
CA VAL A 408 19.48 21.90 16.00
C VAL A 408 19.07 23.35 15.87
N VAL A 409 19.91 24.18 15.23
CA VAL A 409 19.61 25.61 14.99
C VAL A 409 18.35 25.75 14.11
N ARG A 410 18.32 25.08 12.98
CA ARG A 410 17.16 25.14 12.07
C ARG A 410 15.87 24.61 12.69
N ARG A 411 15.99 23.59 13.52
CA ARG A 411 14.86 23.04 14.25
C ARG A 411 14.28 24.06 15.24
N ALA A 412 15.14 24.73 16.03
CA ALA A 412 14.72 25.76 16.98
C ALA A 412 14.02 26.93 16.29
N GLU A 413 14.58 27.41 15.17
CA GLU A 413 13.94 28.47 14.35
C GLU A 413 12.56 28.05 13.82
N ARG A 414 12.43 26.78 13.39
CA ARG A 414 11.16 26.25 12.89
C ARG A 414 10.13 26.12 14.01
N GLU A 415 10.53 25.63 15.17
CA GLU A 415 9.67 25.50 16.35
C GLU A 415 9.19 26.89 16.82
N THR A 416 10.07 27.90 16.81
CA THR A 416 9.70 29.28 17.14
C THR A 416 8.65 29.81 16.15
N ARG A 417 8.84 29.61 14.84
CA ARG A 417 7.84 30.02 13.84
C ARG A 417 6.51 29.29 14.01
N ALA A 418 6.55 27.98 14.30
CA ALA A 418 5.35 27.19 14.54
C ALA A 418 4.59 27.66 15.79
N PHE A 419 5.32 27.98 16.85
CA PHE A 419 4.75 28.54 18.08
C PHE A 419 4.05 29.90 17.81
N HIS A 420 4.71 30.83 17.13
CA HIS A 420 4.10 32.12 16.77
C HIS A 420 2.85 31.93 15.90
N ARG A 421 2.90 31.06 14.90
CA ARG A 421 1.72 30.75 14.09
C ARG A 421 0.56 30.20 14.96
N HIS A 422 0.86 29.32 15.89
CA HIS A 422 -0.15 28.79 16.81
C HIS A 422 -0.76 29.90 17.69
N GLN A 423 0.06 30.81 18.20
CA GLN A 423 -0.44 31.98 18.93
C GLN A 423 -1.37 32.86 18.09
N GLU A 424 -1.00 33.14 16.84
CA GLU A 424 -1.85 33.89 15.90
C GLU A 424 -3.21 33.20 15.66
N ILE A 425 -3.22 31.88 15.56
CA ILE A 425 -4.46 31.08 15.43
C ILE A 425 -5.32 31.21 16.70
N LEU A 426 -4.71 31.02 17.88
CA LEU A 426 -5.43 31.13 19.17
C LEU A 426 -6.01 32.54 19.39
N LEU A 427 -5.34 33.57 18.90
CA LEU A 427 -5.82 34.96 18.95
C LEU A 427 -6.85 35.30 17.87
N GLY A 428 -7.26 34.35 17.05
CA GLY A 428 -8.20 34.58 15.96
C GLY A 428 -7.67 35.45 14.81
N ARG A 429 -6.36 35.71 14.77
CA ARG A 429 -5.72 36.51 13.73
C ARG A 429 -5.40 35.71 12.46
N ARG A 430 -5.45 34.43 12.53
CA ARG A 430 -5.16 33.49 11.45
C ARG A 430 -6.07 32.28 11.50
N ASN A 431 -6.45 31.79 10.33
CA ASN A 431 -7.21 30.54 10.25
C ASN A 431 -6.32 29.34 10.57
N TYR A 432 -6.90 28.34 11.24
CA TYR A 432 -6.22 27.05 11.50
C TYR A 432 -5.84 26.35 10.21
N VAL A 433 -6.75 26.29 9.25
CA VAL A 433 -6.54 25.77 7.91
C VAL A 433 -6.63 26.92 6.91
N GLU A 434 -5.61 27.10 6.10
CA GLU A 434 -5.57 28.04 4.98
C GLU A 434 -5.74 27.25 3.68
N VAL A 435 -6.94 27.31 3.13
CA VAL A 435 -7.28 26.69 1.85
C VAL A 435 -6.69 27.52 0.73
N LYS A 436 -6.00 26.90 -0.20
CA LYS A 436 -5.49 27.54 -1.40
C LYS A 436 -6.59 27.68 -2.43
N THR A 437 -6.77 28.87 -2.94
CA THR A 437 -7.71 29.20 -4.02
C THR A 437 -7.03 29.31 -5.39
N SER A 438 -5.70 29.26 -5.40
CA SER A 438 -4.86 29.31 -6.62
C SER A 438 -3.56 28.56 -6.39
N ALA A 439 -2.91 28.15 -7.48
CA ALA A 439 -1.58 27.56 -7.41
C ALA A 439 -0.59 28.55 -6.76
N PRO A 440 0.38 28.07 -5.93
CA PRO A 440 1.32 28.94 -5.22
C PRO A 440 2.42 29.52 -6.12
N TYR A 441 2.41 29.24 -7.41
CA TYR A 441 3.39 29.69 -8.40
C TYR A 441 2.68 30.12 -9.69
N SER A 442 3.41 30.85 -10.55
CA SER A 442 2.88 31.22 -11.87
C SER A 442 2.69 30.02 -12.78
N LYS A 443 1.90 30.17 -13.84
CA LYS A 443 1.72 29.09 -14.84
C LYS A 443 3.02 28.72 -15.53
N GLU A 444 3.90 29.67 -15.75
CA GLU A 444 5.23 29.47 -16.35
C GLU A 444 6.13 28.66 -15.42
N ASP A 445 6.13 28.96 -14.11
CA ASP A 445 6.86 28.21 -13.09
C ASP A 445 6.32 26.77 -13.00
N GLU A 446 5.00 26.59 -13.08
CA GLU A 446 4.35 25.28 -13.05
C GLU A 446 4.76 24.43 -14.25
N GLN A 447 4.74 25.01 -15.46
CA GLN A 447 5.20 24.32 -16.67
C GLN A 447 6.69 23.95 -16.58
N ALA A 448 7.52 24.82 -16.04
CA ALA A 448 8.94 24.52 -15.84
C ALA A 448 9.15 23.32 -14.89
N VAL A 449 8.33 23.18 -13.85
CA VAL A 449 8.39 22.00 -12.95
C VAL A 449 8.04 20.70 -13.69
N TYR A 450 7.05 20.73 -14.54
CA TYR A 450 6.60 19.53 -15.26
C TYR A 450 7.57 19.08 -16.37
N LEU A 451 8.25 20.02 -17.01
CA LEU A 451 9.06 19.76 -18.20
C LEU A 451 10.56 19.70 -17.91
N ASP A 452 11.04 20.34 -16.86
CA ASP A 452 12.45 20.30 -16.46
C ASP A 452 12.67 19.38 -15.26
N PRO A 453 13.27 18.17 -15.44
CA PRO A 453 13.50 17.24 -14.34
C PRO A 453 14.49 17.77 -13.29
N SER A 454 15.24 18.82 -13.60
CA SER A 454 16.17 19.49 -12.69
C SER A 454 15.59 20.70 -11.99
N ALA A 455 14.39 21.14 -12.36
CA ALA A 455 13.72 22.26 -11.70
C ALA A 455 13.52 21.98 -10.20
N ARG A 456 13.84 22.98 -9.38
CA ARG A 456 13.73 22.89 -7.91
C ARG A 456 13.19 24.19 -7.36
N ALA A 457 12.22 24.07 -6.46
CA ALA A 457 11.76 25.21 -5.67
C ALA A 457 12.84 25.60 -4.65
N LYS A 458 13.22 26.88 -4.63
CA LYS A 458 14.12 27.45 -3.64
C LYS A 458 13.38 28.52 -2.86
N TRP A 459 13.52 28.49 -1.54
CA TRP A 459 12.99 29.56 -0.70
C TRP A 459 13.71 30.88 -0.99
N ASN A 460 12.94 31.93 -1.27
CA ASN A 460 13.42 33.27 -1.37
C ASN A 460 13.03 34.07 -0.10
N PRO A 461 13.98 34.35 0.78
CA PRO A 461 13.69 35.07 2.03
C PRO A 461 13.16 36.49 1.79
N ASP A 462 13.61 37.18 0.73
CA ASP A 462 13.21 38.54 0.43
C ASP A 462 11.76 38.67 -0.01
N GLN A 463 11.25 37.64 -0.67
CA GLN A 463 9.87 37.57 -1.14
C GLN A 463 8.96 36.70 -0.24
N GLY A 464 9.52 36.01 0.75
CA GLY A 464 8.76 35.15 1.65
C GLY A 464 8.07 33.95 0.96
N ARG A 465 8.52 33.53 -0.24
CA ARG A 465 7.93 32.46 -1.04
C ARG A 465 8.96 31.58 -1.71
N PHE A 466 8.53 30.40 -2.13
CA PHE A 466 9.34 29.53 -2.98
C PHE A 466 9.32 30.06 -4.43
N LEU A 467 10.49 30.12 -5.04
CA LEU A 467 10.66 30.39 -6.46
C LEU A 467 11.24 29.16 -7.14
N ILE A 468 10.75 28.88 -8.33
CA ILE A 468 11.31 27.83 -9.18
C ILE A 468 12.29 28.50 -10.12
N ARG A 469 13.55 28.09 -10.05
CA ARG A 469 14.56 28.53 -11.00
C ARG A 469 14.74 27.46 -12.05
N PRO A 470 14.51 27.77 -13.34
CA PRO A 470 14.93 26.90 -14.43
C PRO A 470 16.44 26.67 -14.31
N THR A 471 16.88 25.47 -14.56
CA THR A 471 18.32 25.19 -14.67
C THR A 471 18.81 25.96 -15.88
N GLN A 472 19.82 26.80 -15.72
CA GLN A 472 20.47 27.45 -16.87
C GLN A 472 20.93 26.31 -17.79
N ARG A 473 20.40 26.28 -19.01
CA ARG A 473 20.92 25.42 -20.06
C ARG A 473 22.39 25.75 -20.24
N ARG A 474 23.30 24.86 -19.86
CA ARG A 474 24.69 24.95 -20.28
C ARG A 474 24.70 24.86 -21.80
N GLY A 475 24.93 25.95 -22.48
CA GLY A 475 25.12 25.96 -23.94
C GLY A 475 24.34 27.02 -24.71
N SER A 476 24.28 28.28 -24.25
CA SER A 476 24.15 29.41 -25.17
C SER A 476 25.42 30.22 -25.07
N PRO A 477 26.09 30.55 -26.21
CA PRO A 477 27.29 31.39 -26.17
C PRO A 477 26.93 32.71 -25.58
N ALA A 478 27.76 33.20 -24.66
CA ALA A 478 27.66 34.52 -24.12
C ALA A 478 27.78 35.54 -25.30
N GLU A 479 26.74 36.28 -25.55
CA GLU A 479 26.88 37.51 -26.33
C GLU A 479 27.72 38.49 -25.48
N SER A 480 28.98 38.58 -25.90
CA SER A 480 29.91 39.57 -25.40
C SER A 480 29.61 40.91 -26.03
N GLY A 481 29.47 41.91 -25.23
CA GLY A 481 29.84 43.24 -25.68
C GLY A 481 28.79 44.30 -25.60
N GLY A 482 29.10 45.32 -24.85
CA GLY A 482 28.50 46.64 -25.04
C GLY A 482 28.25 47.43 -23.77
N ARG A 483 29.31 48.04 -23.23
CA ARG A 483 29.20 49.22 -22.38
C ARG A 483 28.55 50.37 -23.17
N SER A 484 27.59 51.04 -22.62
CA SER A 484 27.65 52.52 -22.58
C SER A 484 26.53 53.13 -21.73
N ASN A 485 26.91 54.14 -21.09
CA ASN A 485 26.25 55.09 -20.20
C ASN A 485 24.98 55.77 -20.75
N GLY A 486 24.12 56.15 -19.83
CA GLY A 486 23.62 57.52 -19.72
C GLY A 486 22.20 57.77 -20.21
N GLY A 487 21.41 58.34 -19.36
CA GLY A 487 20.48 59.40 -19.77
C GLY A 487 18.99 59.14 -19.61
N SER A 488 18.48 59.83 -18.63
CA SER A 488 17.08 60.16 -18.30
C SER A 488 16.13 60.48 -19.47
N ASN A 489 14.89 60.26 -19.23
CA ASN A 489 13.68 61.04 -19.47
C ASN A 489 12.54 60.36 -20.25
N GLY A 490 11.44 60.27 -19.62
CA GLY A 490 10.09 60.71 -19.83
C GLY A 490 9.45 60.50 -21.21
N GLY A 491 8.25 59.98 -21.18
CA GLY A 491 7.35 60.14 -22.33
C GLY A 491 6.26 59.07 -22.43
N SER A 492 5.09 59.50 -22.07
CA SER A 492 3.79 58.84 -22.31
C SER A 492 3.51 58.62 -23.81
N GLY A 493 2.84 57.53 -24.13
CA GLY A 493 2.29 57.36 -25.48
C GLY A 493 1.41 56.14 -25.67
N LYS A 494 0.20 56.42 -25.95
CA LYS A 494 -0.95 55.52 -26.18
C LYS A 494 -0.87 54.69 -27.47
N VAL A 495 -1.57 53.53 -27.38
CA VAL A 495 -2.51 52.95 -28.39
C VAL A 495 -1.94 52.36 -29.68
N GLY A 496 -2.35 51.15 -29.96
CA GLY A 496 -2.31 50.54 -31.29
C GLY A 496 -2.73 49.06 -31.27
N ALA A 497 -4.00 48.82 -31.49
CA ALA A 497 -4.55 47.49 -31.81
C ALA A 497 -4.40 47.24 -33.30
N SER A 498 -4.05 46.02 -33.69
CA SER A 498 -4.39 45.31 -34.96
C SER A 498 -3.60 44.03 -34.99
N SER A 499 -4.03 42.93 -35.38
CA SER A 499 -5.06 42.32 -36.18
C SER A 499 -4.62 40.85 -36.43
N LEU A 500 -5.58 40.02 -36.43
CA LEU A 500 -5.55 38.59 -36.79
C LEU A 500 -4.82 38.29 -38.12
N SER A 501 -4.08 37.19 -38.15
CA SER A 501 -4.08 36.37 -39.34
C SER A 501 -3.80 34.88 -39.04
N SER A 502 -4.72 34.09 -39.46
CA SER A 502 -4.78 32.64 -39.58
C SER A 502 -3.64 32.05 -40.41
N VAL A 503 -3.08 30.91 -40.00
CA VAL A 503 -2.47 29.94 -40.96
C VAL A 503 -2.85 28.54 -40.59
N GLU A 504 -3.35 27.90 -41.63
CA GLU A 504 -3.94 26.58 -41.73
C GLU A 504 -3.04 25.38 -41.43
N ASN A 505 -3.73 24.34 -41.05
CA ASN A 505 -3.45 22.89 -41.16
C ASN A 505 -2.40 22.46 -42.22
N ARG A 506 -1.48 21.62 -41.77
CA ARG A 506 -1.01 20.50 -42.62
C ARG A 506 -0.86 19.23 -41.76
N ARG A 507 -1.82 18.34 -41.99
CA ARG A 507 -1.69 16.90 -41.72
C ARG A 507 -0.62 16.31 -42.64
N ARG A 508 0.28 15.51 -42.11
CA ARG A 508 0.98 14.47 -42.87
C ARG A 508 0.90 13.16 -42.10
N SER A 509 0.20 12.25 -42.71
CA SER A 509 0.21 10.81 -42.51
C SER A 509 1.59 10.24 -42.82
N PHE A 510 2.06 9.30 -42.03
CA PHE A 510 3.06 8.33 -42.45
C PHE A 510 2.53 6.93 -42.21
N SER A 511 2.44 6.21 -43.30
CA SER A 511 2.09 4.81 -43.47
C SER A 511 3.30 3.91 -43.20
N ASP A 512 2.94 2.70 -42.80
CA ASP A 512 3.71 1.49 -42.61
C ASP A 512 4.81 1.23 -43.65
N ASP A 513 5.92 0.65 -43.23
CA ASP A 513 6.55 -0.44 -43.96
C ASP A 513 7.34 -1.38 -43.05
N VAL A 514 7.02 -2.65 -43.21
CA VAL A 514 7.62 -3.84 -42.64
C VAL A 514 8.75 -4.31 -43.51
N THR A 515 9.93 -4.60 -42.98
CA THR A 515 10.74 -5.70 -43.52
C THR A 515 11.62 -6.33 -42.45
N SER A 516 11.48 -7.63 -42.41
CA SER A 516 12.22 -8.65 -41.69
C SER A 516 13.65 -8.82 -42.20
N SER A 517 14.59 -9.12 -41.32
CA SER A 517 15.66 -10.07 -41.63
C SER A 517 16.25 -10.68 -40.35
N GLY A 518 16.17 -12.00 -40.28
CA GLY A 518 16.72 -12.82 -39.25
C GLY A 518 18.22 -13.11 -39.46
N ALA A 519 18.88 -13.41 -38.37
CA ALA A 519 20.07 -14.27 -38.39
C ALA A 519 20.20 -14.96 -37.02
N SER A 520 20.08 -16.27 -37.06
CA SER A 520 20.37 -17.24 -36.02
C SER A 520 21.88 -17.46 -35.92
N VAL A 521 22.40 -17.51 -34.68
CA VAL A 521 23.62 -18.30 -34.40
C VAL A 521 23.42 -19.01 -33.08
N SER A 522 23.47 -20.34 -33.17
CA SER A 522 23.49 -21.34 -32.12
C SER A 522 24.88 -21.49 -31.53
N ALA A 523 25.00 -21.67 -30.25
CA ALA A 523 26.06 -22.47 -29.64
C ALA A 523 25.54 -23.09 -28.32
N ALA A 524 25.64 -24.41 -28.27
CA ALA A 524 25.22 -25.28 -27.18
C ALA A 524 26.40 -25.57 -26.22
N PRO A 525 26.14 -26.21 -25.06
CA PRO A 525 26.92 -26.12 -23.80
C PRO A 525 27.86 -27.28 -23.57
N PRO A 526 28.58 -27.36 -22.47
CA PRO A 526 28.99 -28.64 -21.92
C PRO A 526 28.28 -29.01 -20.62
N ALA A 527 28.18 -30.31 -20.48
CA ALA A 527 27.35 -31.11 -19.62
C ALA A 527 27.73 -31.14 -18.13
N SER A 528 26.71 -31.57 -17.39
CA SER A 528 26.52 -31.83 -15.96
C SER A 528 27.54 -32.74 -15.27
N PRO A 529 27.48 -32.86 -13.91
CA PRO A 529 26.84 -34.10 -13.43
C PRO A 529 25.75 -33.90 -12.36
N ALA A 530 24.85 -34.83 -12.40
CA ALA A 530 23.68 -34.99 -11.57
C ALA A 530 23.98 -35.25 -10.08
N ARG A 531 23.14 -34.70 -9.19
CA ARG A 531 22.60 -35.40 -8.03
C ARG A 531 21.29 -34.81 -7.54
N SER A 532 20.39 -35.70 -7.27
CA SER A 532 19.02 -35.62 -6.80
C SER A 532 18.84 -34.87 -5.49
N SER A 533 17.81 -34.01 -5.43
CA SER A 533 16.88 -33.92 -4.31
C SER A 533 15.63 -33.16 -4.76
N ARG A 534 14.48 -33.73 -4.46
CA ARG A 534 13.16 -33.19 -4.74
C ARG A 534 12.91 -31.98 -3.83
N ASP A 535 13.01 -30.78 -4.34
CA ASP A 535 12.45 -29.60 -3.71
C ASP A 535 11.25 -29.12 -4.52
N LYS A 536 10.09 -29.17 -3.87
CA LYS A 536 8.85 -28.61 -4.39
C LYS A 536 9.02 -27.09 -4.49
N LYS A 537 9.07 -26.57 -5.71
CA LYS A 537 8.88 -25.14 -5.98
C LYS A 537 7.57 -24.66 -5.35
N PRO A 538 7.52 -23.45 -4.76
CA PRO A 538 6.26 -22.84 -4.37
C PRO A 538 5.39 -22.69 -5.60
N SER A 539 4.18 -23.24 -5.56
CA SER A 539 3.19 -23.13 -6.62
C SER A 539 2.84 -21.66 -6.84
N ALA A 540 2.90 -21.23 -8.09
CA ALA A 540 2.33 -19.95 -8.51
C ALA A 540 0.85 -19.87 -8.09
N PRO A 541 0.30 -18.68 -7.77
CA PRO A 541 -1.12 -18.54 -7.44
C PRO A 541 -1.96 -19.15 -8.54
N SER A 542 -3.01 -19.90 -8.14
CA SER A 542 -3.83 -20.65 -9.08
C SER A 542 -4.38 -19.77 -10.20
N PRO A 543 -4.53 -20.28 -11.42
CA PRO A 543 -5.14 -19.54 -12.53
C PRO A 543 -6.47 -18.88 -12.17
N ARG A 544 -7.24 -19.49 -11.26
CA ARG A 544 -8.51 -19.01 -10.74
C ARG A 544 -8.41 -17.63 -10.08
N SER A 545 -7.46 -17.44 -9.18
CA SER A 545 -7.32 -16.15 -8.45
C SER A 545 -6.88 -14.98 -9.34
N ARG A 546 -6.02 -15.24 -10.33
CA ARG A 546 -5.59 -14.20 -11.27
C ARG A 546 -6.71 -13.78 -12.23
N LEU A 547 -7.54 -14.73 -12.64
CA LEU A 547 -8.63 -14.48 -13.56
C LEU A 547 -9.82 -13.79 -12.89
N GLU A 548 -10.18 -14.17 -11.64
CA GLU A 548 -11.22 -13.49 -10.85
C GLU A 548 -10.90 -12.00 -10.65
N VAL A 549 -9.64 -11.67 -10.37
CA VAL A 549 -9.21 -10.27 -10.22
C VAL A 549 -9.30 -9.50 -11.54
N THR A 550 -8.94 -10.14 -12.66
CA THR A 550 -9.00 -9.52 -13.98
C THR A 550 -10.43 -9.31 -14.45
N MET A 551 -11.31 -10.29 -14.21
CA MET A 551 -12.72 -10.22 -14.58
C MET A 551 -13.53 -9.25 -13.72
N ARG A 552 -13.26 -9.15 -12.41
CA ARG A 552 -13.84 -8.11 -11.57
C ARG A 552 -13.44 -6.70 -12.03
N ARG A 553 -12.22 -6.53 -12.56
CA ARG A 553 -11.76 -5.27 -13.16
C ARG A 553 -12.46 -4.96 -14.49
N GLN A 554 -12.65 -5.96 -15.34
CA GLN A 554 -13.33 -5.80 -16.63
C GLN A 554 -14.84 -5.58 -16.46
N GLY A 555 -15.48 -6.29 -15.52
CA GLY A 555 -16.91 -6.10 -15.23
C GLY A 555 -17.23 -4.69 -14.74
N LYS A 556 -16.38 -4.08 -13.91
CA LYS A 556 -16.56 -2.68 -13.46
C LYS A 556 -16.43 -1.65 -14.58
N ASN A 557 -15.70 -1.95 -15.66
CA ASN A 557 -15.53 -1.04 -16.80
C ASN A 557 -16.65 -1.16 -17.86
N MET A 558 -17.55 -2.15 -17.74
CA MET A 558 -18.65 -2.36 -18.69
C MET A 558 -19.96 -1.68 -18.27
N ILE A 559 -20.02 -1.10 -17.08
CA ILE A 559 -21.21 -0.38 -16.60
C ILE A 559 -21.07 1.08 -17.02
N SER A 560 -21.69 1.44 -18.16
CA SER A 560 -21.85 2.82 -18.58
C SER A 560 -23.00 3.50 -17.79
N ASN A 561 -22.85 4.80 -17.58
CA ASN A 561 -23.60 5.72 -16.72
C ASN A 561 -25.11 5.90 -16.97
N ASP A 562 -25.87 4.86 -17.33
CA ASP A 562 -27.33 4.97 -17.31
C ASP A 562 -27.87 4.30 -16.04
N ALA A 563 -28.54 5.08 -15.22
CA ALA A 563 -29.18 4.66 -13.98
C ALA A 563 -30.41 3.78 -14.23
N MET A 564 -30.21 2.62 -14.86
CA MET A 564 -31.18 1.52 -14.86
C MET A 564 -30.67 0.43 -13.93
N GLU A 565 -31.55 -0.11 -13.11
CA GLU A 565 -31.29 -1.29 -12.29
C GLU A 565 -30.77 -2.42 -13.19
N ARG A 566 -29.56 -2.90 -12.93
CA ARG A 566 -28.88 -3.92 -13.72
C ARG A 566 -28.02 -4.78 -12.80
N GLY A 567 -28.14 -6.09 -12.95
CA GLY A 567 -27.36 -7.05 -12.17
C GLY A 567 -26.27 -7.71 -13.01
N LEU A 568 -25.04 -7.72 -12.50
CA LEU A 568 -23.92 -8.46 -13.08
C LEU A 568 -23.47 -9.56 -12.14
N GLY A 569 -23.38 -10.80 -12.64
CA GLY A 569 -22.83 -11.94 -11.94
C GLY A 569 -21.69 -12.56 -12.73
N VAL A 570 -20.64 -12.98 -12.04
CA VAL A 570 -19.47 -13.69 -12.63
C VAL A 570 -19.14 -14.87 -11.74
N ASP A 571 -18.89 -16.00 -12.37
CA ASP A 571 -18.41 -17.20 -11.69
C ASP A 571 -17.28 -17.88 -12.45
N VAL A 572 -16.38 -18.57 -11.72
CA VAL A 572 -15.22 -19.27 -12.25
C VAL A 572 -15.08 -20.61 -11.55
N GLU A 573 -15.01 -21.69 -12.32
CA GLU A 573 -14.92 -23.06 -11.78
C GLU A 573 -13.80 -23.86 -12.43
N ALA A 574 -13.19 -24.78 -11.65
CA ALA A 574 -12.18 -25.69 -12.16
C ALA A 574 -12.83 -26.90 -12.85
N ILE A 575 -12.44 -27.20 -14.07
CA ILE A 575 -12.98 -28.31 -14.86
C ILE A 575 -12.70 -29.66 -14.17
N ALA A 576 -11.57 -29.77 -13.46
CA ALA A 576 -11.20 -30.96 -12.70
C ALA A 576 -12.24 -31.37 -11.64
N THR A 577 -13.00 -30.41 -11.11
CA THR A 577 -14.09 -30.66 -10.14
C THR A 577 -15.22 -31.52 -10.73
N PHE A 578 -15.38 -31.52 -12.05
CA PHE A 578 -16.46 -32.17 -12.77
C PHE A 578 -16.01 -33.42 -13.56
N GLN A 579 -14.81 -33.94 -13.30
CA GLN A 579 -14.34 -35.18 -13.98
C GLN A 579 -15.11 -36.41 -13.56
N THR A 580 -15.50 -36.53 -12.29
CA THR A 580 -16.24 -37.66 -11.74
C THR A 580 -17.36 -37.20 -10.78
N PRO A 581 -18.36 -36.45 -11.25
CA PRO A 581 -19.43 -35.97 -10.40
C PRO A 581 -20.37 -37.15 -10.03
N SER A 582 -20.83 -37.23 -8.77
CA SER A 582 -21.77 -38.22 -8.37
C SER A 582 -23.15 -37.99 -9.01
N GLU A 583 -23.90 -39.04 -9.27
CA GLU A 583 -25.25 -38.93 -9.85
C GLU A 583 -26.18 -38.08 -8.98
N THR A 584 -26.06 -38.20 -7.67
CA THR A 584 -26.82 -37.39 -6.71
C THR A 584 -26.50 -35.92 -6.88
N PHE A 585 -25.24 -35.54 -7.06
CA PHE A 585 -24.82 -34.17 -7.32
C PHE A 585 -25.40 -33.63 -8.63
N LEU A 586 -25.33 -34.43 -9.71
CA LEU A 586 -25.88 -34.04 -11.00
C LEU A 586 -27.38 -33.79 -10.93
N ARG A 587 -28.16 -34.70 -10.38
CA ARG A 587 -29.62 -34.60 -10.27
C ARG A 587 -30.06 -33.43 -9.35
N ARG A 588 -29.26 -33.04 -8.40
CA ARG A 588 -29.56 -31.93 -7.48
C ARG A 588 -29.34 -30.55 -8.14
N ASN A 589 -28.46 -30.45 -9.12
CA ASN A 589 -27.99 -29.17 -9.62
C ASN A 589 -28.27 -28.93 -11.12
N PHE A 590 -28.59 -29.97 -11.90
CA PHE A 590 -28.84 -29.89 -13.31
C PHE A 590 -30.17 -30.52 -13.69
N THR A 591 -30.83 -29.98 -14.71
CA THR A 591 -32.01 -30.59 -15.31
C THR A 591 -31.65 -31.87 -16.06
N ALA A 592 -32.63 -32.75 -16.30
CA ALA A 592 -32.41 -33.94 -17.11
C ALA A 592 -31.89 -33.63 -18.53
N ALA A 593 -32.35 -32.52 -19.12
CA ALA A 593 -31.91 -32.07 -20.42
C ALA A 593 -30.44 -31.63 -20.40
N GLU A 594 -30.01 -30.88 -19.38
CA GLU A 594 -28.64 -30.46 -19.20
C GLU A 594 -27.70 -31.65 -18.97
N ILE A 595 -28.10 -32.60 -18.15
CA ILE A 595 -27.33 -33.85 -17.90
C ILE A 595 -27.10 -34.61 -19.20
N ALA A 596 -28.17 -34.84 -19.97
CA ALA A 596 -28.07 -35.55 -21.25
C ALA A 596 -27.15 -34.81 -22.24
N TYR A 597 -27.27 -33.49 -22.34
CA TYR A 597 -26.44 -32.66 -23.20
C TYR A 597 -24.95 -32.73 -22.76
N CYS A 598 -24.66 -32.55 -21.47
CA CYS A 598 -23.29 -32.55 -20.98
C CYS A 598 -22.61 -33.93 -21.13
N GLN A 599 -23.36 -35.02 -20.92
CA GLN A 599 -22.84 -36.36 -21.10
C GLN A 599 -22.53 -36.69 -22.56
N ALA A 600 -23.26 -36.11 -23.51
CA ALA A 600 -23.02 -36.26 -24.95
C ALA A 600 -21.91 -35.31 -25.48
N ALA A 601 -21.42 -34.37 -24.70
CA ALA A 601 -20.42 -33.40 -25.14
C ALA A 601 -19.02 -34.06 -25.25
N PRO A 602 -18.18 -33.65 -26.22
CA PRO A 602 -16.80 -34.19 -26.37
C PRO A 602 -15.93 -34.03 -25.10
N ASN A 603 -16.11 -32.93 -24.37
CA ASN A 603 -15.54 -32.71 -23.03
C ASN A 603 -16.70 -32.53 -22.04
N SER A 604 -17.16 -33.65 -21.48
CA SER A 604 -18.28 -33.69 -20.53
C SER A 604 -18.00 -32.83 -19.28
N ALA A 605 -16.78 -32.93 -18.72
CA ALA A 605 -16.39 -32.18 -17.55
C ALA A 605 -16.44 -30.67 -17.76
N ALA A 606 -15.90 -30.19 -18.88
CA ALA A 606 -15.96 -28.76 -19.26
C ALA A 606 -17.40 -28.29 -19.50
N SER A 607 -18.25 -29.16 -20.08
CA SER A 607 -19.66 -28.85 -20.33
C SER A 607 -20.46 -28.71 -19.02
N PHE A 608 -20.24 -29.59 -18.04
CA PHE A 608 -20.85 -29.47 -16.71
C PHE A 608 -20.32 -28.23 -15.95
N ALA A 609 -19.00 -28.04 -15.92
CA ALA A 609 -18.39 -26.88 -15.28
C ALA A 609 -18.91 -25.56 -15.85
N GLY A 610 -19.05 -25.46 -17.19
CA GLY A 610 -19.58 -24.25 -17.84
C GLY A 610 -21.02 -23.94 -17.46
N ARG A 611 -21.89 -24.97 -17.37
CA ARG A 611 -23.28 -24.75 -16.94
C ARG A 611 -23.37 -24.43 -15.47
N TRP A 612 -22.56 -25.07 -14.63
CA TRP A 612 -22.49 -24.75 -13.22
C TRP A 612 -22.10 -23.28 -13.01
N SER A 613 -20.99 -22.84 -13.61
CA SER A 613 -20.57 -21.45 -13.52
C SER A 613 -21.62 -20.47 -14.05
N ALA A 614 -22.37 -20.86 -15.12
CA ALA A 614 -23.44 -20.03 -15.66
C ALA A 614 -24.61 -19.87 -14.67
N LYS A 615 -25.02 -20.94 -14.00
CA LYS A 615 -26.08 -20.90 -13.00
C LYS A 615 -25.68 -20.05 -11.80
N GLU A 616 -24.47 -20.22 -11.27
CA GLU A 616 -23.92 -19.39 -10.19
C GLU A 616 -23.79 -17.92 -10.60
N ALA A 617 -23.39 -17.63 -11.86
CA ALA A 617 -23.36 -16.29 -12.38
C ALA A 617 -24.75 -15.66 -12.45
N VAL A 618 -25.80 -16.42 -12.82
CA VAL A 618 -27.20 -15.96 -12.83
C VAL A 618 -27.70 -15.63 -11.43
N VAL A 619 -27.43 -16.49 -10.43
CA VAL A 619 -27.77 -16.23 -9.02
C VAL A 619 -27.11 -14.92 -8.56
N LYS A 620 -25.83 -14.73 -8.84
CA LYS A 620 -25.08 -13.52 -8.50
C LYS A 620 -25.61 -12.28 -9.23
N ALA A 621 -26.06 -12.42 -10.48
CA ALA A 621 -26.65 -11.31 -11.23
C ALA A 621 -28.00 -10.88 -10.65
N LEU A 622 -28.85 -11.81 -10.26
CA LEU A 622 -30.13 -11.51 -9.59
C LEU A 622 -29.92 -10.90 -8.19
N SER A 623 -28.96 -11.42 -7.41
CA SER A 623 -28.61 -10.88 -6.09
C SER A 623 -28.01 -9.48 -6.15
N ASN A 624 -27.34 -9.11 -7.25
CA ASN A 624 -26.73 -7.79 -7.43
C ASN A 624 -27.62 -6.81 -8.22
N TYR A 625 -28.86 -7.17 -8.52
CA TYR A 625 -29.75 -6.34 -9.33
C TYR A 625 -30.31 -5.15 -8.54
N SER A 626 -30.60 -5.35 -7.25
CA SER A 626 -31.10 -4.34 -6.32
C SER A 626 -30.54 -4.59 -4.93
N LEU A 627 -30.43 -3.56 -4.10
CA LEU A 627 -29.99 -3.65 -2.70
C LEU A 627 -30.90 -4.52 -1.83
N ASP A 628 -32.16 -4.71 -2.23
CA ASP A 628 -33.14 -5.53 -1.51
C ASP A 628 -33.14 -7.00 -1.95
N ALA A 629 -32.35 -7.37 -2.96
CA ALA A 629 -32.37 -8.71 -3.57
C ALA A 629 -31.91 -9.82 -2.63
N ASP A 630 -30.99 -9.54 -1.71
CA ASP A 630 -30.45 -10.54 -0.76
C ASP A 630 -31.52 -11.09 0.18
N ASN A 631 -32.55 -10.31 0.50
CA ASN A 631 -33.69 -10.74 1.33
C ASN A 631 -34.64 -11.69 0.60
N LEU A 632 -34.59 -11.76 -0.72
CA LEU A 632 -35.48 -12.57 -1.54
C LEU A 632 -35.06 -14.05 -1.59
N TRP A 633 -33.80 -14.38 -1.27
CA TRP A 633 -33.27 -15.75 -1.23
C TRP A 633 -33.49 -16.48 0.10
N GLN A 634 -34.39 -16.00 0.97
CA GLN A 634 -34.60 -16.40 2.37
C GLN A 634 -34.35 -17.90 2.65
N GLY A 635 -33.24 -18.21 3.32
CA GLY A 635 -33.01 -19.44 4.10
C GLY A 635 -32.75 -20.76 3.34
N ALA A 636 -32.94 -20.83 2.05
CA ALA A 636 -32.58 -21.97 1.21
C ALA A 636 -31.73 -21.46 0.06
N GLY A 637 -30.55 -22.09 -0.16
CA GLY A 637 -29.74 -21.76 -1.35
C GLY A 637 -30.58 -21.88 -2.63
N ALA A 638 -30.23 -21.10 -3.66
CA ALA A 638 -30.94 -21.11 -4.94
C ALA A 638 -31.03 -22.54 -5.47
N PRO A 639 -32.24 -23.04 -5.79
CA PRO A 639 -32.37 -24.35 -6.43
C PRO A 639 -31.84 -24.25 -7.86
N LEU A 640 -30.62 -24.73 -8.08
CA LEU A 640 -29.94 -24.59 -9.37
C LEU A 640 -30.61 -25.35 -10.50
N THR A 641 -31.49 -26.33 -10.20
CA THR A 641 -32.37 -26.97 -11.18
C THR A 641 -33.43 -26.06 -11.78
N ASP A 642 -33.77 -24.96 -11.05
CA ASP A 642 -34.74 -23.97 -11.51
C ASP A 642 -34.10 -22.90 -12.41
N ILE A 643 -32.78 -22.97 -12.64
CA ILE A 643 -32.03 -22.15 -13.58
C ILE A 643 -31.51 -23.06 -14.68
N GLU A 644 -32.19 -23.13 -15.83
CA GLU A 644 -31.80 -24.00 -16.92
C GLU A 644 -30.92 -23.25 -17.94
N ILE A 645 -29.78 -23.81 -18.28
CA ILE A 645 -28.86 -23.30 -19.30
C ILE A 645 -28.97 -24.17 -20.57
N SER A 646 -29.71 -23.69 -21.53
CA SER A 646 -29.90 -24.31 -22.84
C SER A 646 -28.96 -23.71 -23.89
N LYS A 647 -29.09 -24.16 -25.13
CA LYS A 647 -28.33 -23.66 -26.26
C LYS A 647 -29.29 -23.22 -27.34
N SER A 648 -29.16 -21.96 -27.79
CA SER A 648 -29.95 -21.42 -28.90
C SER A 648 -29.64 -22.11 -30.21
N SER A 649 -30.46 -21.82 -31.22
CA SER A 649 -30.25 -22.28 -32.58
C SER A 649 -28.94 -21.74 -33.22
N SER A 650 -28.45 -20.59 -32.71
CA SER A 650 -27.17 -19.98 -33.09
C SER A 650 -25.97 -20.54 -32.32
N GLY A 651 -26.23 -21.39 -31.33
CA GLY A 651 -25.19 -21.97 -30.48
C GLY A 651 -24.85 -21.17 -29.20
N ALA A 652 -25.46 -20.02 -28.98
CA ALA A 652 -25.26 -19.21 -27.77
C ALA A 652 -25.99 -19.81 -26.56
N PRO A 653 -25.47 -19.67 -25.34
CA PRO A 653 -26.15 -20.09 -24.12
C PRO A 653 -27.38 -19.20 -23.85
N GLU A 654 -28.51 -19.85 -23.50
CA GLU A 654 -29.76 -19.22 -23.12
C GLU A 654 -30.15 -19.62 -21.72
N VAL A 655 -30.72 -18.68 -20.95
CA VAL A 655 -31.18 -18.90 -19.57
C VAL A 655 -32.70 -18.97 -19.55
N THR A 656 -33.20 -20.04 -18.96
CA THR A 656 -34.62 -20.15 -18.62
C THR A 656 -34.76 -20.28 -17.11
N LEU A 657 -35.57 -19.43 -16.51
CA LEU A 657 -35.83 -19.46 -15.07
C LEU A 657 -37.18 -20.17 -14.81
N HIS A 658 -37.19 -20.97 -13.74
CA HIS A 658 -38.35 -21.64 -13.22
C HIS A 658 -38.52 -21.34 -11.72
N GLY A 659 -39.61 -21.70 -11.11
CA GLY A 659 -39.81 -21.69 -9.66
C GLY A 659 -39.40 -20.40 -8.95
N HIS A 660 -38.60 -20.54 -7.91
CA HIS A 660 -38.18 -19.44 -7.05
C HIS A 660 -37.29 -18.38 -7.77
N PRO A 661 -36.27 -18.72 -8.55
CA PRO A 661 -35.50 -17.73 -9.33
C PRO A 661 -36.36 -16.92 -10.30
N LEU A 662 -37.38 -17.51 -10.91
CA LEU A 662 -38.33 -16.79 -11.76
C LEU A 662 -39.14 -15.78 -10.95
N SER A 663 -39.63 -16.17 -9.79
CA SER A 663 -40.38 -15.27 -8.90
C SER A 663 -39.50 -14.07 -8.45
N ILE A 664 -38.24 -14.32 -8.12
CA ILE A 664 -37.27 -13.25 -7.79
C ILE A 664 -37.10 -12.31 -8.96
N ALA A 665 -36.84 -12.83 -10.16
CA ALA A 665 -36.69 -12.01 -11.37
C ALA A 665 -37.92 -11.14 -11.65
N GLN A 666 -39.11 -11.68 -11.44
CA GLN A 666 -40.36 -10.94 -11.58
C GLN A 666 -40.53 -9.82 -10.54
N VAL A 667 -40.20 -10.08 -9.26
CA VAL A 667 -40.24 -9.08 -8.19
C VAL A 667 -39.25 -7.95 -8.44
N LEU A 668 -38.05 -8.29 -8.93
CA LEU A 668 -37.00 -7.32 -9.27
C LEU A 668 -37.28 -6.56 -10.58
N GLY A 669 -38.28 -6.95 -11.37
CA GLY A 669 -38.54 -6.32 -12.67
C GLY A 669 -37.53 -6.68 -13.76
N VAL A 670 -36.82 -7.79 -13.60
CA VAL A 670 -35.83 -8.27 -14.60
C VAL A 670 -36.53 -8.68 -15.88
N SER A 671 -36.22 -8.02 -16.99
CA SER A 671 -36.81 -8.26 -18.30
C SER A 671 -36.04 -9.30 -19.13
N SER A 672 -34.75 -9.42 -18.95
CA SER A 672 -33.93 -10.43 -19.64
C SER A 672 -32.64 -10.77 -18.87
N ILE A 673 -32.14 -12.00 -19.09
CA ILE A 673 -30.84 -12.43 -18.58
C ILE A 673 -30.02 -12.96 -19.75
N LYS A 674 -28.83 -12.38 -19.96
CA LYS A 674 -27.86 -12.82 -20.95
C LYS A 674 -26.69 -13.49 -20.27
N VAL A 675 -26.23 -14.63 -20.82
CA VAL A 675 -25.10 -15.39 -20.28
C VAL A 675 -24.04 -15.58 -21.36
N SER A 676 -22.79 -15.52 -20.96
CA SER A 676 -21.64 -15.90 -21.78
C SER A 676 -20.77 -16.88 -21.00
N ILE A 677 -20.31 -17.95 -21.67
CA ILE A 677 -19.48 -18.99 -21.10
C ILE A 677 -18.21 -19.13 -21.93
N SER A 678 -17.07 -19.19 -21.30
CA SER A 678 -15.77 -19.44 -21.92
C SER A 678 -14.97 -20.41 -21.05
N HIS A 679 -14.11 -21.23 -21.66
CA HIS A 679 -13.26 -22.17 -20.92
C HIS A 679 -11.87 -22.29 -21.57
N THR A 680 -10.90 -22.68 -20.75
CA THR A 680 -9.59 -23.21 -21.15
C THR A 680 -9.60 -24.72 -20.87
N ASP A 681 -8.44 -25.37 -20.93
CA ASP A 681 -8.34 -26.79 -20.55
C ASP A 681 -8.55 -27.04 -19.04
N ASP A 682 -8.29 -26.04 -18.20
CA ASP A 682 -8.29 -26.19 -16.73
C ASP A 682 -9.51 -25.55 -16.04
N ILE A 683 -10.03 -24.47 -16.60
CA ILE A 683 -11.07 -23.63 -15.96
C ILE A 683 -12.16 -23.20 -16.94
N THR A 684 -13.33 -22.96 -16.38
CA THR A 684 -14.45 -22.34 -17.08
C THR A 684 -14.85 -21.04 -16.37
N ILE A 685 -15.36 -20.08 -17.14
CA ILE A 685 -15.84 -18.79 -16.67
C ILE A 685 -17.20 -18.53 -17.29
N ALA A 686 -18.13 -18.06 -16.48
CA ALA A 686 -19.41 -17.56 -16.94
C ALA A 686 -19.68 -16.16 -16.42
N GLN A 687 -20.32 -15.36 -17.26
CA GLN A 687 -20.86 -14.05 -16.93
C GLN A 687 -22.36 -14.04 -17.20
N ALA A 688 -23.14 -13.49 -16.28
CA ALA A 688 -24.57 -13.25 -16.43
C ALA A 688 -24.86 -11.77 -16.29
N PHE A 689 -25.75 -11.26 -17.12
CA PHE A 689 -26.18 -9.86 -17.11
C PHE A 689 -27.71 -9.84 -17.11
N ALA A 690 -28.28 -9.35 -15.99
CA ALA A 690 -29.73 -9.16 -15.82
C ALA A 690 -30.10 -7.70 -16.12
N THR A 691 -31.15 -7.48 -16.93
CA THR A 691 -31.63 -6.15 -17.33
C THR A 691 -33.11 -6.02 -17.13
#